data_1187ee964af207ea9b270e35967d61bf
#
_entry.id   1187ee964af207ea9b270e35967d61bf
#
_cell.length_a   1.000
_cell.length_b   1.000
_cell.length_c   1.000
_cell.angle_alpha   90.00
_cell.angle_beta   90.00
_cell.angle_gamma   90.00
#
_symmetry.space_group_name_H-M   'P 1'
#
loop_
_entity.id
_entity.type
_entity.pdbx_description
1 polymer ?
#
loop_
_entity_poly.entity_id
_entity_poly.type
_entity_poly.pdbx_seq_one_letter_code
_entity_poly.pdbx_strand_id
1 'polypeptide(L)'
;MDTKKMINYGLWMLLLPVFMSSCEQKDTKKVIEGNAAQQVYVEPGEYDEFYAFMSGGFSGQITAYGLPSGRLLREIPVFSQYPENGYGYSEETKPMFNTSYGFVPWDDSHHIELSQTKGEFDGRWLFVNGNNTPRIARIDLTTFETVEILEIPDVAGLHCAPFITENSEYLVSGTRFSVPIPQKDVPIETYKENFKGLINYVSVDPEHGHMELAFQIEMPGFNYDLARNGKAVSHGWSFLTTYNSEQAHSLLEVNASQKDKDLMAIINWKKAEQYMEEGRFTERQTSYFHNLMDESSGIVESEEKTLTKILNPKDCPDMVYFIPVPKSPHGCDVDPSGEYIVGNGKLSADMSVYSFSKIQKAIEEENFDGEIDGIPIINYEAGLHGILKKPGLGPLHTEFDDKGNAYTTFFISSEVVKWDVETKEILDRHATYYSPGHLVIPGGETRKPDGKYLVAMNKITKDRYLPTGPELAHSAQLFDISGDKMKLILDFPTKGEPHYAQAIKADKIMPNSKKFYNIEDNTHPHATLGEGKTRVERDGNDVHVYMTAMRSHLAPDNIEGFKVGDKVYFHLTNLEQDWDVPHGFAMQGATNAELLVMPGQTKTLLWEPKKVGVFAFYCTDFCSALHQEMSGYARVSPKGSDVKLKWGLNEELRSGQQAANEFYDQARANANATASNN
;
A
#
# COMPACT_ATOMS: atom_id res chain seq x y z
N MET A 1 -3.26 -29.96 82.56
CA MET A 1 -2.81 -31.35 82.79
C MET A 1 -2.10 -31.70 81.49
N ASP A 2 -0.81 -31.57 81.53
CA ASP A 2 0.24 -32.60 81.66
C ASP A 2 0.41 -33.37 80.35
N THR A 3 1.52 -33.57 79.79
CA THR A 3 2.97 -33.40 80.03
C THR A 3 3.70 -33.94 78.80
N LYS A 4 4.68 -33.20 78.34
CA LYS A 4 6.11 -33.60 78.20
C LYS A 4 6.45 -34.95 77.60
N LYS A 5 7.29 -34.95 76.57
CA LYS A 5 8.72 -35.41 76.52
C LYS A 5 9.15 -35.45 75.03
N MET A 6 10.04 -34.66 74.57
CA MET A 6 11.52 -34.62 74.67
C MET A 6 12.27 -35.83 74.04
N ILE A 7 12.97 -35.51 72.97
CA ILE A 7 14.34 -35.83 72.59
C ILE A 7 14.68 -37.27 72.20
N ASN A 8 15.19 -37.46 70.93
CA ASN A 8 16.58 -37.92 70.84
C ASN A 8 17.15 -37.65 69.40
N TYR A 9 18.38 -37.15 69.43
CA TYR A 9 19.26 -36.95 68.27
C TYR A 9 19.83 -38.30 67.82
N GLY A 10 19.83 -38.54 66.49
CA GLY A 10 20.57 -39.62 65.87
C GLY A 10 21.21 -39.13 64.59
N LEU A 11 22.50 -38.78 64.73
CA LEU A 11 23.41 -38.40 63.67
C LEU A 11 23.76 -39.65 62.82
N TRP A 12 23.31 -39.73 61.56
CA TRP A 12 23.91 -40.63 60.60
C TRP A 12 24.30 -39.86 59.33
N MET A 13 25.64 -39.63 59.20
CA MET A 13 26.27 -39.33 57.93
C MET A 13 26.10 -40.47 56.98
N LEU A 14 25.39 -40.30 55.88
CA LEU A 14 25.45 -41.19 54.73
C LEU A 14 25.88 -40.36 53.50
N LEU A 15 27.09 -40.61 53.05
CA LEU A 15 27.65 -40.21 51.77
C LEU A 15 26.71 -40.67 50.65
N LEU A 16 26.13 -39.72 49.96
CA LEU A 16 25.48 -39.95 48.67
C LEU A 16 26.41 -39.42 47.55
N PRO A 17 26.66 -40.24 46.52
CA PRO A 17 27.45 -39.80 45.36
C PRO A 17 26.64 -38.77 44.57
N VAL A 18 27.28 -37.60 44.31
CA VAL A 18 26.75 -36.60 43.38
C VAL A 18 26.82 -37.21 42.00
N PHE A 19 25.70 -37.79 41.54
CA PHE A 19 25.47 -37.97 40.12
C PHE A 19 25.18 -36.59 39.51
N MET A 20 26.18 -36.00 38.84
CA MET A 20 25.92 -35.00 37.83
C MET A 20 25.12 -35.64 36.71
N SER A 21 23.80 -35.60 36.85
CA SER A 21 22.90 -35.81 35.73
C SER A 21 22.94 -34.51 34.91
N SER A 22 23.66 -34.54 33.78
CA SER A 22 23.48 -33.56 32.74
C SER A 22 22.01 -33.67 32.33
N CYS A 23 21.22 -32.65 32.62
CA CYS A 23 19.96 -32.48 31.96
C CYS A 23 20.27 -32.22 30.48
N GLU A 24 20.32 -33.29 29.70
CA GLU A 24 19.92 -33.20 28.30
C GLU A 24 18.47 -32.74 28.33
N GLN A 25 18.25 -31.47 28.05
CA GLN A 25 16.97 -30.93 27.68
C GLN A 25 16.61 -31.61 26.34
N LYS A 26 15.97 -32.77 26.42
CA LYS A 26 15.23 -33.25 25.29
C LYS A 26 14.12 -32.25 25.05
N ASP A 27 14.29 -31.43 24.04
CA ASP A 27 13.22 -30.69 23.41
C ASP A 27 12.16 -31.69 22.90
N THR A 28 11.33 -32.13 23.82
CA THR A 28 10.06 -32.74 23.45
C THR A 28 9.17 -31.55 23.06
N LYS A 29 9.22 -31.10 21.81
CA LYS A 29 8.12 -30.36 21.20
C LYS A 29 6.89 -31.23 21.42
N LYS A 30 6.11 -30.90 22.45
CA LYS A 30 4.76 -31.44 22.58
C LYS A 30 3.98 -30.89 21.41
N VAL A 31 3.81 -31.70 20.38
CA VAL A 31 2.83 -31.43 19.33
C VAL A 31 1.47 -31.45 20.02
N ILE A 32 0.95 -30.25 20.29
CA ILE A 32 -0.43 -30.10 20.79
C ILE A 32 -1.30 -30.09 19.54
N GLU A 33 -1.85 -31.25 19.18
CA GLU A 33 -2.80 -31.38 18.08
C GLU A 33 -3.96 -30.37 18.30
N GLY A 34 -4.25 -29.57 17.24
CA GLY A 34 -5.34 -28.60 17.25
C GLY A 34 -5.00 -27.24 17.85
N ASN A 35 -3.74 -26.91 18.11
CA ASN A 35 -3.35 -25.60 18.62
C ASN A 35 -3.18 -24.58 17.49
N ALA A 36 -4.15 -23.65 17.31
CA ALA A 36 -4.09 -22.58 16.34
C ALA A 36 -2.82 -21.70 16.53
N ALA A 37 -2.41 -21.45 17.78
CA ALA A 37 -1.21 -20.67 18.06
C ALA A 37 0.08 -21.30 17.45
N GLN A 38 0.15 -22.61 17.37
CA GLN A 38 1.30 -23.30 16.75
C GLN A 38 1.28 -23.18 15.23
N GLN A 39 0.08 -23.10 14.63
CA GLN A 39 -0.08 -22.96 13.18
C GLN A 39 0.33 -21.58 12.67
N VAL A 40 0.32 -20.59 13.54
CA VAL A 40 0.67 -19.19 13.21
C VAL A 40 2.02 -18.77 13.80
N TYR A 41 2.72 -19.68 14.48
CA TYR A 41 4.02 -19.38 15.08
C TYR A 41 5.12 -19.35 14.00
N VAL A 42 5.86 -18.25 13.98
CA VAL A 42 7.08 -18.08 13.20
C VAL A 42 8.22 -17.79 14.19
N GLU A 43 9.30 -18.57 14.11
CA GLU A 43 10.44 -18.43 15.02
C GLU A 43 11.09 -17.05 14.90
N PRO A 44 11.64 -16.50 16.00
CA PRO A 44 12.42 -15.26 15.93
C PRO A 44 13.61 -15.38 14.95
N GLY A 45 13.72 -14.41 14.05
CA GLY A 45 14.71 -14.40 12.98
C GLY A 45 14.29 -15.09 11.68
N GLU A 46 13.16 -15.80 11.69
CA GLU A 46 12.59 -16.40 10.49
C GLU A 46 11.56 -15.49 9.84
N TYR A 47 11.38 -15.64 8.54
CA TYR A 47 10.37 -14.93 7.76
C TYR A 47 9.04 -15.67 7.79
N ASP A 48 7.96 -14.91 7.71
CA ASP A 48 6.65 -15.45 7.37
C ASP A 48 6.66 -16.06 5.96
N GLU A 49 5.75 -16.98 5.68
CA GLU A 49 5.65 -17.63 4.37
C GLU A 49 5.18 -16.66 3.27
N PHE A 50 4.27 -15.73 3.66
CA PHE A 50 3.74 -14.72 2.76
C PHE A 50 3.78 -13.34 3.39
N TYR A 51 3.85 -12.33 2.54
CA TYR A 51 3.60 -10.94 2.87
C TYR A 51 2.26 -10.52 2.31
N ALA A 52 1.35 -10.10 3.19
CA ALA A 52 0.06 -9.52 2.84
C ALA A 52 0.17 -8.00 2.95
N PHE A 53 0.10 -7.33 1.82
CA PHE A 53 0.00 -5.88 1.76
C PHE A 53 -1.46 -5.50 1.89
N MET A 54 -1.77 -4.56 2.80
CA MET A 54 -3.12 -4.06 3.03
C MET A 54 -3.13 -2.54 2.88
N SER A 55 -4.05 -2.04 2.08
CA SER A 55 -4.31 -0.60 2.05
C SER A 55 -4.99 -0.17 3.34
N GLY A 56 -4.63 1.01 3.83
CA GLY A 56 -5.08 1.51 5.13
C GLY A 56 -6.29 2.45 5.08
N GLY A 57 -6.91 2.64 3.91
CA GLY A 57 -8.06 3.54 3.75
C GLY A 57 -7.70 4.96 4.19
N PHE A 58 -8.45 5.49 5.15
CA PHE A 58 -8.26 6.84 5.67
C PHE A 58 -6.86 7.12 6.26
N SER A 59 -6.06 6.10 6.56
CA SER A 59 -4.71 6.30 7.08
C SER A 59 -3.72 6.78 6.01
N GLY A 60 -4.05 6.62 4.74
CA GLY A 60 -3.22 7.04 3.62
C GLY A 60 -1.94 6.22 3.42
N GLN A 61 -1.81 5.08 4.09
CA GLN A 61 -0.63 4.25 4.12
C GLN A 61 -0.95 2.82 3.66
N ILE A 62 0.09 2.06 3.39
CA ILE A 62 0.00 0.62 3.19
C ILE A 62 0.73 -0.08 4.34
N THR A 63 0.17 -1.16 4.83
CA THR A 63 0.79 -2.01 5.84
C THR A 63 1.09 -3.39 5.27
N ALA A 64 2.27 -3.92 5.59
CA ALA A 64 2.66 -5.28 5.26
C ALA A 64 2.58 -6.16 6.51
N TYR A 65 1.78 -7.22 6.44
CA TYR A 65 1.64 -8.23 7.49
C TYR A 65 2.24 -9.54 7.05
N GLY A 66 2.91 -10.23 7.98
CA GLY A 66 3.36 -11.59 7.76
C GLY A 66 2.22 -12.60 7.90
N LEU A 67 2.15 -13.58 7.01
CA LEU A 67 1.26 -14.72 7.16
C LEU A 67 2.11 -16.01 7.25
N PRO A 68 1.87 -16.87 8.26
CA PRO A 68 0.67 -16.93 9.09
C PRO A 68 0.70 -16.13 10.40
N SER A 69 1.77 -15.42 10.76
CA SER A 69 1.93 -14.86 12.11
C SER A 69 1.00 -13.66 12.41
N GLY A 70 0.50 -12.95 11.41
CA GLY A 70 -0.26 -11.71 11.57
C GLY A 70 0.61 -10.53 12.07
N ARG A 71 1.95 -10.66 12.07
CA ARG A 71 2.86 -9.60 12.51
C ARG A 71 2.80 -8.42 11.55
N LEU A 72 2.75 -7.20 12.08
CA LEU A 72 3.01 -6.00 11.30
C LEU A 72 4.52 -5.95 10.99
N LEU A 73 4.88 -6.06 9.72
CA LEU A 73 6.26 -6.11 9.26
C LEU A 73 6.76 -4.73 8.82
N ARG A 74 5.91 -3.97 8.14
CA ARG A 74 6.26 -2.67 7.59
C ARG A 74 5.03 -1.79 7.48
N GLU A 75 5.23 -0.51 7.69
CA GLU A 75 4.30 0.55 7.35
C GLU A 75 4.94 1.42 6.26
N ILE A 76 4.24 1.55 5.13
CA ILE A 76 4.74 2.26 3.95
C ILE A 76 3.91 3.53 3.78
N PRO A 77 4.50 4.71 3.97
CA PRO A 77 3.82 5.98 3.74
C PRO A 77 3.59 6.19 2.24
N VAL A 78 2.36 6.57 1.87
CA VAL A 78 1.97 6.81 0.47
C VAL A 78 1.27 8.14 0.33
N PHE A 79 0.04 8.27 0.86
CA PHE A 79 -0.74 9.50 0.93
C PHE A 79 -0.91 9.85 2.41
N SER A 80 0.19 10.27 3.03
CA SER A 80 0.30 10.30 4.47
C SER A 80 -0.54 11.41 5.12
N GLN A 81 -1.26 11.07 6.19
CA GLN A 81 -1.76 12.03 7.15
C GLN A 81 -1.00 11.95 8.49
N TYR A 82 -0.01 11.07 8.60
CA TYR A 82 0.85 10.91 9.77
C TYR A 82 2.21 11.52 9.47
N PRO A 83 2.49 12.73 10.02
CA PRO A 83 3.73 13.45 9.72
C PRO A 83 4.97 12.85 10.43
N GLU A 84 4.80 11.93 11.36
CA GLU A 84 5.88 11.37 12.16
C GLU A 84 6.96 10.62 11.37
N ASN A 85 6.66 10.18 10.16
CA ASN A 85 7.66 9.56 9.29
C ASN A 85 8.37 10.56 8.36
N GLY A 86 7.95 11.83 8.37
CA GLY A 86 8.52 12.89 7.55
C GLY A 86 8.19 12.85 6.07
N TYR A 87 7.57 11.77 5.57
CA TYR A 87 7.20 11.64 4.16
C TYR A 87 6.14 12.68 3.75
N GLY A 88 6.43 13.44 2.71
CA GLY A 88 5.60 14.59 2.29
C GLY A 88 5.76 15.86 3.13
N TYR A 89 6.61 15.83 4.16
CA TYR A 89 6.92 16.96 5.03
C TYR A 89 8.38 17.39 4.95
N SER A 90 9.30 16.50 4.52
CA SER A 90 10.67 16.89 4.18
C SER A 90 10.70 17.65 2.86
N GLU A 91 11.71 18.49 2.65
CA GLU A 91 11.84 19.30 1.43
C GLU A 91 11.99 18.42 0.18
N GLU A 92 12.60 17.24 0.31
CA GLU A 92 12.80 16.27 -0.77
C GLU A 92 11.48 15.61 -1.21
N THR A 93 10.61 15.25 -0.27
CA THR A 93 9.42 14.46 -0.53
C THR A 93 8.13 15.28 -0.69
N LYS A 94 8.11 16.56 -0.26
CA LYS A 94 6.96 17.46 -0.47
C LYS A 94 6.43 17.47 -1.90
N PRO A 95 7.29 17.52 -2.94
CA PRO A 95 6.82 17.57 -4.32
C PRO A 95 6.01 16.34 -4.76
N MET A 96 6.10 15.21 -4.06
CA MET A 96 5.26 14.03 -4.32
C MET A 96 3.75 14.34 -4.24
N PHE A 97 3.39 15.39 -3.51
CA PHE A 97 2.00 15.77 -3.27
C PHE A 97 1.53 16.99 -4.09
N ASN A 98 2.32 17.43 -5.07
CA ASN A 98 1.86 18.40 -6.04
C ASN A 98 0.80 17.78 -6.95
N THR A 99 -0.30 18.48 -7.12
CA THR A 99 -1.43 18.09 -7.96
C THR A 99 -1.97 19.31 -8.69
N SER A 100 -2.82 19.10 -9.67
CA SER A 100 -3.55 20.19 -10.34
C SER A 100 -4.46 21.01 -9.38
N TYR A 101 -4.76 20.45 -8.20
CA TYR A 101 -5.51 21.11 -7.12
C TYR A 101 -4.59 21.84 -6.11
N GLY A 102 -3.27 21.84 -6.33
CA GLY A 102 -2.26 22.32 -5.41
C GLY A 102 -1.63 21.23 -4.56
N PHE A 103 -1.08 21.57 -3.40
CA PHE A 103 -0.46 20.62 -2.49
C PHE A 103 -1.51 19.83 -1.72
N VAL A 104 -1.59 18.52 -1.95
CA VAL A 104 -2.57 17.60 -1.32
C VAL A 104 -1.84 16.45 -0.64
N PRO A 105 -1.45 16.60 0.64
CA PRO A 105 -0.61 15.61 1.35
C PRO A 105 -1.36 14.36 1.81
N TRP A 106 -2.69 14.43 1.93
CA TRP A 106 -3.51 13.29 2.34
C TRP A 106 -4.36 12.76 1.20
N ASP A 107 -4.55 11.45 1.20
CA ASP A 107 -5.58 10.77 0.44
C ASP A 107 -5.96 9.45 1.13
N ASP A 108 -7.08 8.88 0.73
CA ASP A 108 -7.51 7.54 1.11
C ASP A 108 -6.78 6.52 0.22
N SER A 109 -5.82 5.77 0.79
CA SER A 109 -5.16 4.65 0.10
C SER A 109 -6.14 3.48 -0.01
N HIS A 110 -6.61 3.16 -1.22
CA HIS A 110 -7.82 2.37 -1.37
C HIS A 110 -7.58 0.96 -1.89
N HIS A 111 -7.24 0.79 -3.16
CA HIS A 111 -6.92 -0.51 -3.74
C HIS A 111 -5.43 -0.61 -4.06
N ILE A 112 -4.90 -1.80 -3.95
CA ILE A 112 -3.50 -2.09 -4.24
C ILE A 112 -3.41 -3.17 -5.32
N GLU A 113 -2.30 -3.14 -6.07
CA GLU A 113 -1.97 -4.18 -7.04
C GLU A 113 -0.47 -4.46 -7.06
N LEU A 114 -0.10 -5.71 -6.89
CA LEU A 114 1.26 -6.18 -7.08
C LEU A 114 1.57 -6.34 -8.57
N SER A 115 2.78 -5.99 -8.99
CA SER A 115 3.24 -6.23 -10.36
C SER A 115 3.25 -7.72 -10.71
N GLN A 116 2.96 -8.01 -11.97
CA GLN A 116 2.85 -9.37 -12.48
C GLN A 116 3.76 -9.59 -13.69
N THR A 117 4.33 -10.77 -13.77
CA THR A 117 5.04 -11.27 -14.94
C THR A 117 4.51 -12.65 -15.28
N LYS A 118 4.03 -12.84 -16.49
CA LYS A 118 3.43 -14.10 -16.97
C LYS A 118 2.27 -14.59 -16.11
N GLY A 119 1.48 -13.66 -15.61
CA GLY A 119 0.30 -13.94 -14.79
C GLY A 119 0.61 -14.41 -13.37
N GLU A 120 1.79 -14.11 -12.83
CA GLU A 120 2.18 -14.37 -11.45
C GLU A 120 2.76 -13.10 -10.82
N PHE A 121 2.56 -12.90 -9.53
CA PHE A 121 3.22 -11.83 -8.80
C PHE A 121 4.74 -11.98 -8.87
N ASP A 122 5.44 -10.90 -9.22
CA ASP A 122 6.89 -10.92 -9.42
C ASP A 122 7.70 -10.27 -8.29
N GLY A 123 7.03 -9.54 -7.38
CA GLY A 123 7.66 -8.94 -6.20
C GLY A 123 8.49 -7.69 -6.47
N ARG A 124 8.32 -7.05 -7.63
CA ARG A 124 9.08 -5.83 -7.97
C ARG A 124 8.41 -4.56 -7.47
N TRP A 125 7.14 -4.38 -7.78
CA TRP A 125 6.39 -3.14 -7.48
C TRP A 125 5.03 -3.44 -6.88
N LEU A 126 4.56 -2.47 -6.10
CA LEU A 126 3.22 -2.40 -5.58
C LEU A 126 2.63 -1.05 -5.97
N PHE A 127 1.41 -1.06 -6.49
CA PHE A 127 0.68 0.15 -6.88
C PHE A 127 -0.52 0.36 -5.97
N VAL A 128 -0.87 1.63 -5.72
CA VAL A 128 -2.05 1.98 -4.92
C VAL A 128 -2.68 3.26 -5.43
N ASN A 129 -4.01 3.37 -5.39
CA ASN A 129 -4.70 4.60 -5.73
C ASN A 129 -4.98 5.48 -4.50
N GLY A 130 -5.02 6.80 -4.75
CA GLY A 130 -5.72 7.77 -3.92
C GLY A 130 -7.16 7.88 -4.37
N ASN A 131 -8.11 7.69 -3.45
CA ASN A 131 -9.53 7.64 -3.80
C ASN A 131 -10.14 9.05 -3.93
N ASN A 132 -9.63 10.03 -3.20
CA ASN A 132 -10.14 11.41 -3.18
C ASN A 132 -9.56 12.26 -4.31
N THR A 133 -8.24 12.39 -4.35
CA THR A 133 -7.53 13.03 -5.47
C THR A 133 -7.02 11.93 -6.38
N PRO A 134 -7.53 11.83 -7.64
CA PRO A 134 -7.26 10.68 -8.49
C PRO A 134 -5.78 10.55 -8.79
N ARG A 135 -5.08 9.74 -8.01
CA ARG A 135 -3.64 9.47 -8.14
C ARG A 135 -3.37 7.98 -8.06
N ILE A 136 -2.33 7.55 -8.72
CA ILE A 136 -1.77 6.21 -8.56
C ILE A 136 -0.33 6.36 -8.09
N ALA A 137 0.02 5.70 -7.00
CA ALA A 137 1.38 5.66 -6.48
C ALA A 137 2.02 4.31 -6.78
N ARG A 138 3.33 4.31 -7.03
CA ARG A 138 4.17 3.13 -7.15
C ARG A 138 5.14 3.04 -5.98
N ILE A 139 5.20 1.86 -5.40
CA ILE A 139 6.12 1.50 -4.33
C ILE A 139 7.15 0.51 -4.88
N ASP A 140 8.44 0.78 -4.64
CA ASP A 140 9.51 -0.16 -4.92
C ASP A 140 9.62 -1.18 -3.77
N LEU A 141 9.45 -2.46 -4.07
CA LEU A 141 9.53 -3.53 -3.06
C LEU A 141 10.97 -3.96 -2.73
N THR A 142 11.98 -3.36 -3.37
CA THR A 142 13.38 -3.52 -2.94
C THR A 142 13.70 -2.66 -1.72
N THR A 143 13.07 -1.48 -1.61
CA THR A 143 13.26 -0.52 -0.51
C THR A 143 12.02 -0.35 0.36
N PHE A 144 10.85 -0.73 -0.11
CA PHE A 144 9.53 -0.47 0.49
C PHE A 144 9.22 1.04 0.60
N GLU A 145 9.64 1.80 -0.39
CA GLU A 145 9.42 3.24 -0.46
C GLU A 145 8.49 3.61 -1.63
N THR A 146 7.68 4.63 -1.43
CA THR A 146 6.88 5.23 -2.51
C THR A 146 7.81 6.08 -3.37
N VAL A 147 7.94 5.72 -4.64
CA VAL A 147 8.92 6.32 -5.56
C VAL A 147 8.29 7.11 -6.71
N GLU A 148 6.97 6.99 -6.93
CA GLU A 148 6.28 7.66 -8.01
C GLU A 148 4.81 7.90 -7.67
N ILE A 149 4.27 9.07 -8.02
CA ILE A 149 2.83 9.37 -7.94
C ILE A 149 2.41 10.07 -9.23
N LEU A 150 1.48 9.44 -9.94
CA LEU A 150 0.86 9.96 -11.16
C LEU A 150 -0.57 10.40 -10.89
N GLU A 151 -0.91 11.65 -11.19
CA GLU A 151 -2.29 12.16 -11.18
C GLU A 151 -3.03 11.74 -12.46
N ILE A 152 -4.30 11.34 -12.33
CA ILE A 152 -5.16 10.96 -13.46
C ILE A 152 -6.12 12.13 -13.74
N PRO A 153 -6.00 12.80 -14.88
CA PRO A 153 -6.79 14.00 -15.18
C PRO A 153 -8.23 13.69 -15.59
N ASP A 154 -9.09 14.70 -15.42
CA ASP A 154 -10.52 14.66 -15.79
C ASP A 154 -11.33 13.55 -15.10
N VAL A 155 -10.89 13.11 -13.94
CA VAL A 155 -11.53 12.07 -13.12
C VAL A 155 -11.92 12.64 -11.76
N ALA A 156 -13.13 12.36 -11.30
CA ALA A 156 -13.59 12.72 -9.96
C ALA A 156 -13.70 11.47 -9.09
N GLY A 157 -12.71 11.29 -8.23
CA GLY A 157 -12.55 10.10 -7.41
C GLY A 157 -12.12 8.87 -8.23
N LEU A 158 -11.24 8.07 -7.68
CA LEU A 158 -10.62 6.93 -8.35
C LEU A 158 -10.79 5.65 -7.53
N HIS A 159 -12.04 5.21 -7.33
CA HIS A 159 -12.32 3.97 -6.61
C HIS A 159 -11.91 2.74 -7.44
N CYS A 160 -12.24 2.75 -8.73
CA CYS A 160 -11.85 1.72 -9.68
C CYS A 160 -10.40 1.92 -10.12
N ALA A 161 -9.43 1.55 -9.29
CA ALA A 161 -7.99 1.65 -9.60
C ALA A 161 -7.12 1.07 -8.47
N PRO A 162 -5.85 0.80 -8.72
CA PRO A 162 -5.29 0.45 -10.02
C PRO A 162 -5.48 -1.06 -10.24
N PHE A 163 -5.87 -1.52 -11.40
CA PHE A 163 -6.01 -2.95 -11.68
C PHE A 163 -5.05 -3.35 -12.79
N ILE A 164 -4.09 -4.22 -12.46
CA ILE A 164 -2.97 -4.54 -13.35
C ILE A 164 -3.32 -5.65 -14.33
N THR A 165 -2.77 -5.57 -15.55
CA THR A 165 -2.80 -6.66 -16.53
C THR A 165 -1.79 -7.76 -16.17
N GLU A 166 -1.97 -8.98 -16.69
CA GLU A 166 -1.21 -10.16 -16.26
C GLU A 166 0.30 -10.14 -16.54
N ASN A 167 0.78 -9.15 -17.31
CA ASN A 167 2.22 -8.91 -17.53
C ASN A 167 2.61 -7.48 -17.20
N SER A 168 1.80 -6.78 -16.41
CA SER A 168 2.02 -5.38 -16.04
C SER A 168 2.12 -4.43 -17.24
N GLU A 169 1.40 -4.73 -18.34
CA GLU A 169 1.38 -3.83 -19.50
C GLU A 169 0.70 -2.51 -19.14
N TYR A 170 -0.42 -2.60 -18.40
CA TYR A 170 -1.24 -1.47 -17.95
C TYR A 170 -1.76 -1.62 -16.53
N LEU A 171 -1.90 -0.47 -15.88
CA LEU A 171 -2.80 -0.27 -14.75
C LEU A 171 -4.11 0.32 -15.31
N VAL A 172 -5.21 -0.35 -15.07
CA VAL A 172 -6.53 0.06 -15.54
C VAL A 172 -7.28 0.74 -14.41
N SER A 173 -7.90 1.87 -14.71
CA SER A 173 -8.74 2.59 -13.75
C SER A 173 -9.98 3.18 -14.38
N GLY A 174 -11.01 3.44 -13.58
CA GLY A 174 -12.28 4.03 -14.02
C GLY A 174 -12.76 5.13 -13.08
N THR A 175 -13.41 6.13 -13.65
CA THR A 175 -14.00 7.26 -12.91
C THR A 175 -15.05 6.78 -11.91
N ARG A 176 -14.89 7.12 -10.63
CA ARG A 176 -15.92 6.84 -9.61
C ARG A 176 -17.15 7.73 -9.79
N PHE A 177 -16.95 9.02 -9.97
CA PHE A 177 -18.03 9.99 -10.20
C PHE A 177 -17.83 10.65 -11.56
N SER A 178 -18.84 10.55 -12.43
CA SER A 178 -18.78 11.21 -13.72
C SER A 178 -18.76 12.73 -13.58
N VAL A 179 -18.04 13.38 -14.49
CA VAL A 179 -17.89 14.85 -14.55
C VAL A 179 -18.00 15.32 -16.00
N PRO A 180 -18.25 16.61 -16.24
CA PRO A 180 -18.08 17.18 -17.58
C PRO A 180 -16.63 17.01 -18.05
N ILE A 181 -16.42 16.54 -19.26
CA ILE A 181 -15.10 16.30 -19.85
C ILE A 181 -14.92 17.17 -21.10
N PRO A 182 -13.92 18.09 -21.14
CA PRO A 182 -13.06 18.51 -20.02
C PRO A 182 -13.85 19.13 -18.87
N GLN A 183 -13.29 19.13 -17.66
CA GLN A 183 -13.97 19.71 -16.50
C GLN A 183 -14.28 21.18 -16.73
N LYS A 184 -15.55 21.52 -16.54
CA LYS A 184 -16.08 22.89 -16.66
C LYS A 184 -17.34 23.03 -15.84
N ASP A 185 -17.70 24.27 -15.50
CA ASP A 185 -18.98 24.57 -14.87
C ASP A 185 -20.12 24.40 -15.86
N VAL A 186 -21.04 23.50 -15.55
CA VAL A 186 -22.28 23.27 -16.32
C VAL A 186 -23.45 23.08 -15.37
N PRO A 187 -24.69 23.45 -15.79
CA PRO A 187 -25.88 23.20 -14.98
C PRO A 187 -26.06 21.71 -14.67
N ILE A 188 -26.37 21.38 -13.40
CA ILE A 188 -26.54 20.00 -12.97
C ILE A 188 -27.71 19.29 -13.68
N GLU A 189 -28.70 20.04 -14.15
CA GLU A 189 -29.84 19.53 -14.93
C GLU A 189 -29.40 18.87 -16.24
N THR A 190 -28.20 19.22 -16.74
CA THR A 190 -27.62 18.63 -17.96
C THR A 190 -26.75 17.41 -17.68
N TYR A 191 -26.90 16.76 -16.51
CA TYR A 191 -26.09 15.65 -16.04
C TYR A 191 -25.97 14.53 -17.09
N LYS A 192 -27.09 14.05 -17.62
CA LYS A 192 -27.10 12.93 -18.58
C LYS A 192 -26.42 13.25 -19.92
N GLU A 193 -26.32 14.52 -20.28
CA GLU A 193 -25.78 14.99 -21.55
C GLU A 193 -24.28 15.31 -21.45
N ASN A 194 -23.88 16.00 -20.37
CA ASN A 194 -22.57 16.58 -20.25
C ASN A 194 -21.59 15.77 -19.36
N PHE A 195 -22.10 14.96 -18.44
CA PHE A 195 -21.24 14.20 -17.53
C PHE A 195 -20.86 12.86 -18.17
N LYS A 196 -19.58 12.58 -18.18
CA LYS A 196 -19.00 11.36 -18.78
C LYS A 196 -18.08 10.67 -17.77
N GLY A 197 -17.81 9.42 -18.01
CA GLY A 197 -16.77 8.64 -17.34
C GLY A 197 -15.54 8.50 -18.22
N LEU A 198 -14.43 8.16 -17.64
CA LEU A 198 -13.19 7.77 -18.32
C LEU A 198 -12.70 6.44 -17.78
N ILE A 199 -12.28 5.58 -18.69
CA ILE A 199 -11.45 4.43 -18.35
C ILE A 199 -10.02 4.77 -18.78
N ASN A 200 -9.08 4.64 -17.86
CA ASN A 200 -7.71 5.09 -18.05
C ASN A 200 -6.78 3.87 -18.10
N TYR A 201 -5.88 3.90 -19.07
CA TYR A 201 -4.82 2.92 -19.24
C TYR A 201 -3.49 3.61 -19.00
N VAL A 202 -2.86 3.25 -17.89
CA VAL A 202 -1.54 3.74 -17.50
C VAL A 202 -0.54 2.64 -17.81
N SER A 203 0.36 2.89 -18.76
CA SER A 203 1.42 1.94 -19.09
C SER A 203 2.45 1.87 -17.99
N VAL A 204 3.03 0.69 -17.81
CA VAL A 204 4.11 0.43 -16.85
C VAL A 204 5.36 0.00 -17.63
N ASP A 205 6.44 0.74 -17.46
CA ASP A 205 7.72 0.37 -18.08
C ASP A 205 8.20 -0.99 -17.52
N PRO A 206 8.49 -1.98 -18.38
CA PRO A 206 8.82 -3.32 -17.92
C PRO A 206 10.19 -3.44 -17.23
N GLU A 207 11.08 -2.47 -17.39
CA GLU A 207 12.41 -2.48 -16.80
C GLU A 207 12.45 -1.74 -15.46
N HIS A 208 11.87 -0.53 -15.41
CA HIS A 208 11.97 0.36 -14.25
C HIS A 208 10.64 0.57 -13.52
N GLY A 209 9.51 0.13 -14.10
CA GLY A 209 8.18 0.27 -13.51
C GLY A 209 7.57 1.67 -13.63
N HIS A 210 8.22 2.61 -14.34
CA HIS A 210 7.69 3.96 -14.52
C HIS A 210 6.31 3.94 -15.14
N MET A 211 5.43 4.79 -14.60
CA MET A 211 4.06 4.92 -15.05
C MET A 211 3.89 6.04 -16.05
N GLU A 212 3.08 5.84 -17.09
CA GLU A 212 2.68 6.90 -18.00
C GLU A 212 1.21 6.73 -18.41
N LEU A 213 0.43 7.81 -18.41
CA LEU A 213 -0.93 7.79 -18.93
C LEU A 213 -0.91 7.59 -20.46
N ALA A 214 -1.13 6.36 -20.90
CA ALA A 214 -1.03 5.99 -22.31
C ALA A 214 -2.23 6.53 -23.11
N PHE A 215 -3.43 6.26 -22.64
CA PHE A 215 -4.70 6.72 -23.25
C PHE A 215 -5.88 6.62 -22.27
N GLN A 216 -6.94 7.30 -22.62
CA GLN A 216 -8.23 7.24 -21.93
C GLN A 216 -9.31 6.82 -22.92
N ILE A 217 -10.37 6.17 -22.44
CA ILE A 217 -11.58 5.83 -23.23
C ILE A 217 -12.74 6.59 -22.62
N GLU A 218 -13.41 7.43 -23.42
CA GLU A 218 -14.62 8.14 -22.99
C GLU A 218 -15.80 7.18 -22.91
N MET A 219 -16.49 7.21 -21.80
CA MET A 219 -17.59 6.30 -21.47
C MET A 219 -18.85 7.06 -21.06
N PRO A 220 -20.02 6.42 -21.08
CA PRO A 220 -21.23 6.99 -20.47
C PRO A 220 -20.99 7.42 -19.03
N GLY A 221 -21.75 8.40 -18.56
CA GLY A 221 -21.63 9.00 -17.22
C GLY A 221 -22.08 8.08 -16.08
N PHE A 222 -21.65 6.83 -16.11
CA PHE A 222 -21.85 5.85 -15.03
C PHE A 222 -20.80 6.03 -13.96
N ASN A 223 -21.02 5.38 -12.80
CA ASN A 223 -20.04 5.25 -11.76
C ASN A 223 -19.35 3.90 -11.94
N TYR A 224 -18.03 3.90 -12.17
CA TYR A 224 -17.24 2.68 -12.33
C TYR A 224 -16.69 2.28 -10.95
N ASP A 225 -16.91 1.02 -10.57
CA ASP A 225 -16.64 0.55 -9.21
C ASP A 225 -15.33 -0.24 -9.12
N LEU A 226 -15.25 -1.38 -9.79
CA LEU A 226 -14.04 -2.21 -9.81
C LEU A 226 -13.75 -2.73 -11.20
N ALA A 227 -12.49 -2.96 -11.46
CA ALA A 227 -12.02 -3.65 -12.64
C ALA A 227 -11.32 -4.97 -12.30
N ARG A 228 -11.33 -5.89 -13.24
CA ARG A 228 -10.36 -6.97 -13.34
C ARG A 228 -9.94 -7.13 -14.78
N ASN A 229 -8.66 -7.34 -14.96
CA ASN A 229 -8.14 -7.64 -16.29
C ASN A 229 -8.22 -9.13 -16.55
N GLY A 230 -8.50 -9.46 -17.80
CA GLY A 230 -8.48 -10.82 -18.30
C GLY A 230 -7.07 -11.41 -18.19
N LYS A 231 -7.01 -12.69 -17.96
CA LYS A 231 -5.78 -13.47 -17.88
C LYS A 231 -5.92 -14.74 -18.72
N ALA A 232 -4.83 -15.38 -19.06
CA ALA A 232 -4.83 -16.59 -19.88
C ALA A 232 -5.71 -16.45 -21.13
N VAL A 233 -6.87 -17.13 -21.22
CA VAL A 233 -7.73 -17.11 -22.42
C VAL A 233 -8.40 -15.75 -22.69
N SER A 234 -8.56 -14.92 -21.67
CA SER A 234 -9.14 -13.58 -21.76
C SER A 234 -8.10 -12.45 -21.73
N HIS A 235 -6.78 -12.77 -21.80
CA HIS A 235 -5.76 -11.74 -21.90
C HIS A 235 -6.03 -10.78 -23.07
N GLY A 236 -5.83 -9.49 -22.84
CA GLY A 236 -6.19 -8.46 -23.82
C GLY A 236 -7.54 -7.80 -23.56
N TRP A 237 -8.26 -8.24 -22.54
CA TRP A 237 -9.55 -7.72 -22.14
C TRP A 237 -9.58 -7.21 -20.71
N SER A 238 -10.44 -6.22 -20.45
CA SER A 238 -10.72 -5.69 -19.11
C SER A 238 -12.22 -5.75 -18.85
N PHE A 239 -12.58 -6.03 -17.60
CA PHE A 239 -13.97 -6.09 -17.13
C PHE A 239 -14.13 -5.07 -16.01
N LEU A 240 -15.12 -4.17 -16.11
CA LEU A 240 -15.35 -3.11 -15.12
C LEU A 240 -16.82 -3.05 -14.75
N THR A 241 -17.13 -3.25 -13.49
CA THR A 241 -18.49 -3.09 -13.01
C THR A 241 -18.89 -1.62 -12.92
N THR A 242 -20.15 -1.33 -13.22
CA THR A 242 -20.72 0.01 -13.09
C THR A 242 -21.92 -0.03 -12.16
N TYR A 243 -22.14 1.05 -11.43
CA TYR A 243 -23.40 1.30 -10.76
C TYR A 243 -23.96 2.66 -11.20
N ASN A 244 -25.18 2.97 -10.79
CA ASN A 244 -25.86 4.18 -11.27
C ASN A 244 -25.94 4.25 -12.81
N SER A 245 -26.13 3.10 -13.46
CA SER A 245 -26.28 3.05 -14.94
C SER A 245 -27.52 3.78 -15.45
N GLU A 246 -28.41 4.22 -14.55
CA GLU A 246 -29.55 5.10 -14.85
C GLU A 246 -29.21 6.59 -14.77
N GLN A 247 -27.98 6.94 -14.39
CA GLN A 247 -27.47 8.30 -14.32
C GLN A 247 -28.30 9.23 -13.41
N ALA A 248 -28.54 8.79 -12.18
CA ALA A 248 -29.15 9.65 -11.17
C ALA A 248 -28.07 10.49 -10.46
N HIS A 249 -28.23 11.82 -10.47
CA HIS A 249 -27.23 12.75 -9.94
C HIS A 249 -27.46 13.23 -8.51
N SER A 250 -28.66 13.06 -7.99
CA SER A 250 -29.06 13.66 -6.69
C SER A 250 -29.65 12.68 -5.70
N LEU A 251 -29.77 11.40 -6.05
CA LEU A 251 -30.33 10.36 -5.20
C LEU A 251 -29.31 9.28 -4.91
N LEU A 252 -29.43 8.63 -3.76
CA LEU A 252 -28.71 7.39 -3.49
C LEU A 252 -29.11 6.35 -4.56
N GLU A 253 -28.17 5.55 -4.99
CA GLU A 253 -28.36 4.55 -6.03
C GLU A 253 -29.61 3.68 -5.80
N VAL A 254 -29.78 3.13 -4.61
CA VAL A 254 -30.92 2.29 -4.23
C VAL A 254 -32.26 3.02 -4.39
N ASN A 255 -32.30 4.34 -4.18
CA ASN A 255 -33.50 5.15 -4.33
C ASN A 255 -33.75 5.59 -5.77
N ALA A 256 -32.70 5.70 -6.58
CA ALA A 256 -32.76 6.11 -7.97
C ALA A 256 -33.02 4.95 -8.91
N SER A 257 -32.67 3.74 -8.53
CA SER A 257 -32.70 2.57 -9.38
C SER A 257 -34.11 2.05 -9.62
N GLN A 258 -34.45 1.90 -10.90
CA GLN A 258 -35.68 1.31 -11.36
C GLN A 258 -35.47 -0.08 -11.99
N LYS A 259 -34.24 -0.46 -12.28
CA LYS A 259 -33.86 -1.71 -12.93
C LYS A 259 -33.24 -2.69 -11.94
N ASP A 260 -33.41 -3.98 -12.19
CA ASP A 260 -32.83 -5.06 -11.38
C ASP A 260 -31.35 -5.33 -11.67
N LYS A 261 -30.81 -4.73 -12.73
CA LYS A 261 -29.43 -4.93 -13.18
C LYS A 261 -28.80 -3.58 -13.50
N ASP A 262 -27.52 -3.49 -13.22
CA ASP A 262 -26.59 -2.52 -13.77
C ASP A 262 -25.80 -3.15 -14.94
N LEU A 263 -24.67 -2.59 -15.30
CA LEU A 263 -23.87 -3.01 -16.44
C LEU A 263 -22.43 -3.31 -16.02
N MET A 264 -21.81 -4.23 -16.70
CA MET A 264 -20.37 -4.45 -16.68
C MET A 264 -19.81 -4.06 -18.05
N ALA A 265 -18.85 -3.16 -18.09
CA ALA A 265 -18.10 -2.83 -19.28
C ALA A 265 -17.09 -3.94 -19.58
N ILE A 266 -17.00 -4.32 -20.84
CA ILE A 266 -16.07 -5.32 -21.37
C ILE A 266 -15.25 -4.62 -22.44
N ILE A 267 -13.95 -4.47 -22.22
CA ILE A 267 -13.08 -3.65 -23.04
C ILE A 267 -11.97 -4.51 -23.64
N ASN A 268 -11.89 -4.54 -24.96
CA ASN A 268 -10.77 -5.10 -25.69
C ASN A 268 -9.66 -4.05 -25.81
N TRP A 269 -8.72 -4.07 -24.87
CA TRP A 269 -7.64 -3.09 -24.86
C TRP A 269 -6.57 -3.35 -25.95
N LYS A 270 -6.45 -4.56 -26.47
CA LYS A 270 -5.64 -4.82 -27.66
C LYS A 270 -6.22 -4.10 -28.90
N LYS A 271 -7.55 -4.00 -28.97
CA LYS A 271 -8.19 -3.21 -30.02
C LYS A 271 -7.99 -1.71 -29.81
N ALA A 272 -7.99 -1.26 -28.55
CA ALA A 272 -7.65 0.11 -28.21
C ALA A 272 -6.21 0.47 -28.64
N GLU A 273 -5.24 -0.40 -28.38
CA GLU A 273 -3.84 -0.23 -28.88
C GLU A 273 -3.81 -0.05 -30.39
N GLN A 274 -4.53 -0.90 -31.13
CA GLN A 274 -4.61 -0.78 -32.58
C GLN A 274 -5.13 0.60 -33.00
N TYR A 275 -6.20 1.09 -32.37
CA TYR A 275 -6.73 2.41 -32.69
C TYR A 275 -5.78 3.55 -32.31
N MET A 276 -5.02 3.39 -31.23
CA MET A 276 -3.97 4.34 -30.87
C MET A 276 -2.86 4.37 -31.95
N GLU A 277 -2.43 3.23 -32.47
CA GLU A 277 -1.44 3.13 -33.56
C GLU A 277 -1.97 3.73 -34.88
N GLU A 278 -3.27 3.57 -35.17
CA GLU A 278 -3.96 4.16 -36.31
C GLU A 278 -4.18 5.69 -36.16
N GLY A 279 -3.88 6.28 -35.01
CA GLY A 279 -4.10 7.70 -34.73
C GLY A 279 -5.57 8.09 -34.57
N ARG A 280 -6.46 7.16 -34.22
CA ARG A 280 -7.91 7.39 -34.05
C ARG A 280 -8.28 7.90 -32.67
N PHE A 281 -7.50 8.79 -32.12
CA PHE A 281 -7.73 9.44 -30.84
C PHE A 281 -7.89 10.95 -30.99
N THR A 282 -8.50 11.57 -30.01
CA THR A 282 -8.52 13.03 -29.85
C THR A 282 -7.51 13.44 -28.81
N GLU A 283 -6.67 14.42 -29.14
CA GLU A 283 -5.78 15.04 -28.15
C GLU A 283 -6.55 16.11 -27.37
N ARG A 284 -6.35 16.13 -26.06
CA ARG A 284 -6.95 17.09 -25.15
C ARG A 284 -5.90 17.82 -24.35
N GLN A 285 -6.01 19.15 -24.28
CA GLN A 285 -5.24 19.96 -23.34
C GLN A 285 -5.85 19.81 -21.95
N THR A 286 -5.05 19.33 -21.01
CA THR A 286 -5.41 19.17 -19.62
C THR A 286 -4.18 19.41 -18.75
N SER A 287 -4.32 19.49 -17.44
CA SER A 287 -3.20 19.71 -16.52
C SER A 287 -3.24 18.63 -15.45
N TYR A 288 -2.14 17.93 -15.28
CA TYR A 288 -1.96 16.91 -14.24
C TYR A 288 -0.48 16.75 -13.89
N PHE A 289 -0.20 16.26 -12.70
CA PHE A 289 1.17 16.11 -12.21
C PHE A 289 1.65 14.66 -12.29
N HIS A 290 2.92 14.54 -12.63
CA HIS A 290 3.69 13.31 -12.54
C HIS A 290 4.90 13.57 -11.67
N ASN A 291 4.94 12.95 -10.49
CA ASN A 291 5.96 13.14 -9.47
C ASN A 291 6.79 11.87 -9.35
N LEU A 292 8.07 11.97 -9.65
CA LEU A 292 9.00 10.83 -9.69
C LEU A 292 10.19 11.08 -8.78
N MET A 293 10.46 10.15 -7.88
CA MET A 293 11.65 10.19 -7.03
C MET A 293 12.86 9.64 -7.80
N ASP A 294 13.94 10.38 -7.80
CA ASP A 294 15.24 9.88 -8.23
C ASP A 294 15.76 8.91 -7.17
N GLU A 295 15.92 7.64 -7.53
CA GLU A 295 16.35 6.57 -6.61
C GLU A 295 17.73 6.83 -6.00
N SER A 296 18.61 7.57 -6.69
CA SER A 296 19.98 7.83 -6.24
C SER A 296 20.08 9.00 -5.26
N SER A 297 19.31 10.07 -5.49
CA SER A 297 19.33 11.28 -4.65
C SER A 297 18.18 11.31 -3.63
N GLY A 298 17.11 10.56 -3.86
CA GLY A 298 15.88 10.64 -3.07
C GLY A 298 15.12 11.96 -3.24
N ILE A 299 15.42 12.73 -4.29
CA ILE A 299 14.77 14.00 -4.60
C ILE A 299 13.66 13.75 -5.61
N VAL A 300 12.52 14.38 -5.41
CA VAL A 300 11.37 14.28 -6.29
C VAL A 300 11.44 15.33 -7.40
N GLU A 301 11.39 14.87 -8.64
CA GLU A 301 11.09 15.70 -9.78
C GLU A 301 9.56 15.73 -9.97
N SER A 302 8.97 16.93 -9.94
CA SER A 302 7.54 17.12 -10.15
C SER A 302 7.32 17.82 -11.49
N GLU A 303 6.67 17.14 -12.42
CA GLU A 303 6.41 17.64 -13.75
C GLU A 303 4.91 17.81 -14.00
N GLU A 304 4.51 18.98 -14.50
CA GLU A 304 3.16 19.20 -15.00
C GLU A 304 3.06 18.70 -16.46
N LYS A 305 2.16 17.75 -16.70
CA LYS A 305 1.80 17.27 -18.04
C LYS A 305 0.56 18.01 -18.53
N THR A 306 0.45 18.26 -19.84
CA THR A 306 -0.61 19.10 -20.39
C THR A 306 -1.38 18.49 -21.56
N LEU A 307 -1.13 17.24 -21.89
CA LEU A 307 -1.75 16.57 -23.02
C LEU A 307 -2.20 15.15 -22.69
N THR A 308 -3.45 14.83 -23.05
CA THR A 308 -3.99 13.46 -22.96
C THR A 308 -4.55 13.00 -24.31
N LYS A 309 -4.58 11.69 -24.50
CA LYS A 309 -5.14 11.04 -25.71
C LYS A 309 -6.38 10.27 -25.33
N ILE A 310 -7.48 10.51 -26.05
CA ILE A 310 -8.79 9.95 -25.73
C ILE A 310 -9.38 9.22 -26.92
N LEU A 311 -9.77 7.96 -26.71
CA LEU A 311 -10.53 7.15 -27.66
C LEU A 311 -12.03 7.31 -27.37
N ASN A 312 -12.84 7.44 -28.43
CA ASN A 312 -14.28 7.48 -28.33
C ASN A 312 -14.85 6.19 -28.94
N PRO A 313 -15.66 5.39 -28.21
CA PRO A 313 -16.24 4.16 -28.74
C PRO A 313 -17.05 4.32 -30.01
N LYS A 314 -17.67 5.50 -30.25
CA LYS A 314 -18.40 5.80 -31.51
C LYS A 314 -17.49 5.83 -32.73
N ASP A 315 -16.22 6.25 -32.54
CA ASP A 315 -15.23 6.33 -33.62
C ASP A 315 -14.36 5.08 -33.66
N CYS A 316 -14.41 4.24 -32.62
CA CYS A 316 -13.61 3.04 -32.40
C CYS A 316 -14.53 1.83 -32.11
N PRO A 317 -15.23 1.30 -33.09
CA PRO A 317 -16.15 0.16 -32.90
C PRO A 317 -15.43 -1.10 -32.46
N ASP A 318 -16.15 -2.06 -31.91
CA ASP A 318 -15.62 -3.37 -31.44
C ASP A 318 -14.55 -3.31 -30.35
N MET A 319 -14.41 -2.17 -29.69
CA MET A 319 -13.49 -1.97 -28.59
C MET A 319 -14.17 -2.15 -27.23
N VAL A 320 -15.42 -1.71 -27.10
CA VAL A 320 -16.16 -1.69 -25.83
C VAL A 320 -17.55 -2.31 -26.02
N TYR A 321 -17.94 -3.12 -25.03
CA TYR A 321 -19.27 -3.72 -24.93
C TYR A 321 -19.77 -3.58 -23.50
N PHE A 322 -21.09 -3.67 -23.31
CA PHE A 322 -21.72 -3.84 -22.00
C PHE A 322 -22.38 -5.22 -21.91
N ILE A 323 -22.46 -5.75 -20.68
CA ILE A 323 -23.33 -6.89 -20.34
C ILE A 323 -24.07 -6.58 -19.05
N PRO A 324 -25.36 -6.91 -18.92
CA PRO A 324 -26.08 -6.73 -17.66
C PRO A 324 -25.44 -7.53 -16.51
N VAL A 325 -25.34 -6.92 -15.33
CA VAL A 325 -24.81 -7.52 -14.08
C VAL A 325 -25.82 -7.30 -12.94
N PRO A 326 -25.88 -8.16 -11.91
CA PRO A 326 -26.77 -7.94 -10.77
C PRO A 326 -26.62 -6.56 -10.15
N LYS A 327 -27.74 -6.02 -9.63
CA LYS A 327 -27.85 -4.62 -9.18
C LYS A 327 -26.84 -4.21 -8.14
N SER A 328 -26.29 -2.99 -8.31
CA SER A 328 -25.24 -2.40 -7.47
C SER A 328 -24.03 -3.32 -7.35
N PRO A 329 -23.38 -3.64 -8.47
CA PRO A 329 -22.24 -4.54 -8.44
C PRO A 329 -21.07 -3.93 -7.65
N HIS A 330 -20.26 -4.82 -7.08
CA HIS A 330 -19.01 -4.46 -6.45
C HIS A 330 -18.06 -5.65 -6.64
N GLY A 331 -17.33 -5.63 -7.69
CA GLY A 331 -16.45 -6.69 -8.11
C GLY A 331 -16.92 -7.41 -9.38
N CYS A 332 -15.95 -7.70 -10.19
CA CYS A 332 -15.99 -8.64 -11.30
C CYS A 332 -14.67 -9.40 -11.26
N ASP A 333 -14.69 -10.56 -10.63
CA ASP A 333 -13.47 -11.32 -10.37
C ASP A 333 -13.27 -12.37 -11.45
N VAL A 334 -12.08 -12.45 -12.02
CA VAL A 334 -11.74 -13.36 -13.13
C VAL A 334 -10.98 -14.56 -12.58
N ASP A 335 -11.44 -15.76 -12.91
CA ASP A 335 -10.81 -16.98 -12.46
C ASP A 335 -9.38 -17.18 -13.04
N PRO A 336 -8.54 -18.06 -12.48
CA PRO A 336 -7.17 -18.26 -12.96
C PRO A 336 -7.04 -18.70 -14.42
N SER A 337 -8.06 -19.32 -14.99
CA SER A 337 -8.09 -19.70 -16.40
C SER A 337 -8.44 -18.56 -17.34
N GLY A 338 -9.05 -17.50 -16.81
CA GLY A 338 -9.59 -16.38 -17.57
C GLY A 338 -10.91 -16.67 -18.26
N GLU A 339 -11.48 -17.85 -18.08
CA GLU A 339 -12.74 -18.26 -18.72
C GLU A 339 -13.96 -17.79 -17.94
N TYR A 340 -13.91 -17.80 -16.61
CA TYR A 340 -15.05 -17.44 -15.77
C TYR A 340 -14.89 -16.06 -15.16
N ILE A 341 -15.92 -15.24 -15.29
CA ILE A 341 -16.01 -13.91 -14.69
C ILE A 341 -17.17 -13.90 -13.72
N VAL A 342 -16.90 -13.66 -12.45
CA VAL A 342 -17.90 -13.58 -11.38
C VAL A 342 -18.38 -12.15 -11.25
N GLY A 343 -19.65 -11.89 -11.58
CA GLY A 343 -20.28 -10.58 -11.39
C GLY A 343 -21.30 -10.65 -10.26
N ASN A 344 -21.12 -9.87 -9.22
CA ASN A 344 -22.00 -9.85 -8.08
C ASN A 344 -22.60 -8.46 -7.84
N GLY A 345 -23.77 -8.41 -7.22
CA GLY A 345 -24.48 -7.18 -6.90
C GLY A 345 -24.86 -7.10 -5.43
N LYS A 346 -24.45 -6.04 -4.75
CA LYS A 346 -24.72 -5.82 -3.31
C LYS A 346 -26.20 -5.88 -2.96
N LEU A 347 -27.09 -5.53 -3.90
CA LEU A 347 -28.53 -5.52 -3.74
C LEU A 347 -29.23 -6.74 -4.37
N SER A 348 -28.47 -7.72 -4.84
CA SER A 348 -28.97 -8.98 -5.37
C SER A 348 -28.75 -10.12 -4.38
N ALA A 349 -29.67 -11.05 -4.31
CA ALA A 349 -29.48 -12.28 -3.56
C ALA A 349 -28.73 -13.37 -4.34
N ASP A 350 -28.56 -13.18 -5.63
CA ASP A 350 -27.93 -14.12 -6.56
C ASP A 350 -26.67 -13.50 -7.16
N MET A 351 -25.68 -14.32 -7.52
CA MET A 351 -24.46 -13.92 -8.20
C MET A 351 -24.42 -14.53 -9.61
N SER A 352 -23.94 -13.78 -10.59
CA SER A 352 -23.79 -14.22 -11.97
C SER A 352 -22.36 -14.69 -12.23
N VAL A 353 -22.24 -15.81 -12.94
CA VAL A 353 -20.96 -16.28 -13.47
C VAL A 353 -21.07 -16.24 -14.99
N TYR A 354 -20.23 -15.46 -15.62
CA TYR A 354 -20.15 -15.34 -17.09
C TYR A 354 -19.04 -16.25 -17.61
N SER A 355 -19.14 -16.64 -18.89
CA SER A 355 -18.13 -17.38 -19.62
C SER A 355 -17.55 -16.49 -20.71
N PHE A 356 -16.23 -16.32 -20.72
CA PHE A 356 -15.55 -15.49 -21.71
C PHE A 356 -15.77 -16.02 -23.13
N SER A 357 -15.70 -17.33 -23.34
CA SER A 357 -15.97 -17.94 -24.64
C SER A 357 -17.41 -17.71 -25.14
N LYS A 358 -18.39 -17.69 -24.24
CA LYS A 358 -19.78 -17.32 -24.57
C LYS A 358 -19.93 -15.84 -24.90
N ILE A 359 -19.23 -14.97 -24.16
CA ILE A 359 -19.19 -13.53 -24.46
C ILE A 359 -18.61 -13.30 -25.87
N GLN A 360 -17.48 -13.94 -26.20
CA GLN A 360 -16.88 -13.84 -27.52
C GLN A 360 -17.85 -14.30 -28.63
N LYS A 361 -18.49 -15.43 -28.40
CA LYS A 361 -19.51 -15.94 -29.36
C LYS A 361 -20.68 -14.98 -29.52
N ALA A 362 -21.17 -14.39 -28.43
CA ALA A 362 -22.27 -13.42 -28.50
C ALA A 362 -21.85 -12.14 -29.26
N ILE A 363 -20.59 -11.71 -29.14
CA ILE A 363 -20.04 -10.60 -29.93
C ILE A 363 -19.96 -10.99 -31.42
N GLU A 364 -19.42 -12.15 -31.76
CA GLU A 364 -19.32 -12.64 -33.14
C GLU A 364 -20.67 -12.80 -33.82
N GLU A 365 -21.70 -13.20 -33.08
CA GLU A 365 -23.07 -13.40 -33.58
C GLU A 365 -23.92 -12.10 -33.51
N GLU A 366 -23.32 -10.97 -33.05
CA GLU A 366 -24.04 -9.70 -32.81
C GLU A 366 -25.30 -9.88 -31.94
N ASN A 367 -25.23 -10.76 -30.93
CA ASN A 367 -26.34 -11.03 -30.04
C ASN A 367 -26.47 -9.95 -28.96
N PHE A 368 -27.08 -8.82 -29.34
CA PHE A 368 -27.17 -7.62 -28.51
C PHE A 368 -28.64 -7.26 -28.21
N ASP A 369 -28.89 -6.75 -27.00
CA ASP A 369 -30.22 -6.26 -26.57
C ASP A 369 -30.41 -4.75 -26.79
N GLY A 370 -29.47 -4.09 -27.46
CA GLY A 370 -29.49 -2.65 -27.76
C GLY A 370 -28.13 -2.02 -27.58
N GLU A 371 -28.10 -0.71 -27.41
CA GLU A 371 -26.87 0.06 -27.24
C GLU A 371 -27.05 1.25 -26.28
N ILE A 372 -25.95 1.74 -25.72
CA ILE A 372 -25.86 3.00 -24.95
C ILE A 372 -24.66 3.79 -25.48
N ASP A 373 -24.90 5.02 -25.95
CA ASP A 373 -23.86 5.90 -26.52
C ASP A 373 -23.04 5.25 -27.66
N GLY A 374 -23.69 4.33 -28.43
CA GLY A 374 -23.03 3.56 -29.50
C GLY A 374 -22.26 2.33 -29.02
N ILE A 375 -22.32 1.98 -27.73
CA ILE A 375 -21.72 0.79 -27.16
C ILE A 375 -22.78 -0.33 -27.10
N PRO A 376 -22.58 -1.48 -27.77
CA PRO A 376 -23.52 -2.59 -27.77
C PRO A 376 -23.70 -3.21 -26.40
N ILE A 377 -24.92 -3.66 -26.09
CA ILE A 377 -25.25 -4.40 -24.87
C ILE A 377 -25.42 -5.87 -25.21
N ILE A 378 -24.49 -6.72 -24.80
CA ILE A 378 -24.55 -8.16 -24.99
C ILE A 378 -25.77 -8.72 -24.26
N ASN A 379 -26.51 -9.64 -24.91
CA ASN A 379 -27.61 -10.32 -24.25
C ASN A 379 -27.15 -11.08 -23.03
N TYR A 380 -27.81 -10.86 -21.88
CA TYR A 380 -27.42 -11.40 -20.60
C TYR A 380 -27.27 -12.92 -20.61
N GLU A 381 -28.28 -13.64 -21.14
CA GLU A 381 -28.26 -15.10 -21.14
C GLU A 381 -27.20 -15.68 -22.09
N ALA A 382 -26.88 -14.93 -23.16
CA ALA A 382 -25.86 -15.36 -24.12
C ALA A 382 -24.44 -15.39 -23.52
N GLY A 383 -24.13 -14.45 -22.61
CA GLY A 383 -22.83 -14.43 -21.93
C GLY A 383 -22.78 -15.25 -20.64
N LEU A 384 -23.93 -15.72 -20.14
CA LEU A 384 -24.03 -16.34 -18.82
C LEU A 384 -23.55 -17.79 -18.84
N HIS A 385 -22.62 -18.16 -17.92
CA HIS A 385 -22.31 -19.54 -17.60
C HIS A 385 -23.35 -20.13 -16.63
N GLY A 386 -23.71 -19.38 -15.58
CA GLY A 386 -24.73 -19.78 -14.63
C GLY A 386 -24.93 -18.79 -13.50
N ILE A 387 -25.79 -19.16 -12.56
CA ILE A 387 -26.15 -18.31 -11.42
C ILE A 387 -25.93 -19.10 -10.12
N LEU A 388 -25.13 -18.55 -9.21
CA LEU A 388 -25.05 -19.02 -7.84
C LEU A 388 -26.25 -18.46 -7.06
N LYS A 389 -27.13 -19.34 -6.63
CA LYS A 389 -28.41 -18.98 -6.02
C LYS A 389 -28.28 -18.77 -4.51
N LYS A 390 -28.62 -17.55 -4.04
CA LYS A 390 -28.78 -17.20 -2.62
C LYS A 390 -27.60 -17.62 -1.74
N PRO A 391 -26.34 -17.36 -2.14
CA PRO A 391 -25.19 -17.74 -1.32
C PRO A 391 -25.13 -16.97 -0.01
N GLY A 392 -25.61 -15.73 0.02
CA GLY A 392 -25.61 -14.80 1.16
C GLY A 392 -26.14 -13.44 0.74
N LEU A 393 -26.07 -12.43 1.61
CA LEU A 393 -26.49 -11.07 1.32
C LEU A 393 -25.29 -10.12 1.27
N GLY A 394 -25.31 -9.24 0.25
CA GLY A 394 -24.26 -8.25 0.02
C GLY A 394 -22.94 -8.87 -0.42
N PRO A 395 -22.91 -9.68 -1.52
CA PRO A 395 -21.66 -10.19 -2.05
C PRO A 395 -20.76 -9.03 -2.50
N LEU A 396 -19.46 -9.12 -2.20
CA LEU A 396 -18.47 -8.13 -2.61
C LEU A 396 -17.43 -8.75 -3.54
N HIS A 397 -16.42 -9.41 -3.01
CA HIS A 397 -15.27 -9.92 -3.78
C HIS A 397 -15.18 -11.43 -3.76
N THR A 398 -14.59 -11.97 -4.82
CA THR A 398 -14.33 -13.40 -5.00
C THR A 398 -12.85 -13.61 -5.31
N GLU A 399 -12.22 -14.51 -4.58
CA GLU A 399 -10.87 -15.00 -4.82
C GLU A 399 -10.89 -16.50 -5.07
N PHE A 400 -9.83 -17.03 -5.67
CA PHE A 400 -9.74 -18.42 -6.09
C PHE A 400 -8.58 -19.15 -5.42
N ASP A 401 -8.74 -20.44 -5.16
CA ASP A 401 -7.67 -21.30 -4.68
C ASP A 401 -7.04 -22.13 -5.83
N ASP A 402 -5.99 -22.90 -5.49
CA ASP A 402 -5.28 -23.79 -6.41
C ASP A 402 -6.07 -25.01 -6.87
N LYS A 403 -7.27 -25.23 -6.30
CA LYS A 403 -8.17 -26.37 -6.59
C LYS A 403 -9.38 -25.96 -7.46
N GLY A 404 -9.45 -24.67 -7.85
CA GLY A 404 -10.57 -24.13 -8.64
C GLY A 404 -11.80 -23.78 -7.82
N ASN A 405 -11.71 -23.76 -6.50
CA ASN A 405 -12.80 -23.22 -5.67
C ASN A 405 -12.74 -21.70 -5.63
N ALA A 406 -13.92 -21.09 -5.54
CA ALA A 406 -14.11 -19.69 -5.30
C ALA A 406 -14.51 -19.40 -3.85
N TYR A 407 -14.07 -18.27 -3.33
CA TYR A 407 -14.38 -17.78 -2.00
C TYR A 407 -14.92 -16.36 -2.14
N THR A 408 -16.11 -16.12 -1.61
CA THR A 408 -16.76 -14.80 -1.71
C THR A 408 -17.11 -14.26 -0.34
N THR A 409 -16.81 -12.98 -0.10
CA THR A 409 -17.24 -12.27 1.10
C THR A 409 -18.65 -11.72 0.94
N PHE A 410 -19.44 -11.81 2.03
CA PHE A 410 -20.79 -11.29 2.11
C PHE A 410 -20.90 -10.25 3.21
N PHE A 411 -20.87 -8.99 2.83
CA PHE A 411 -20.84 -7.84 3.73
C PHE A 411 -22.03 -7.77 4.70
N ILE A 412 -23.26 -7.99 4.18
CA ILE A 412 -24.49 -7.91 5.01
C ILE A 412 -24.61 -9.16 5.88
N SER A 413 -24.38 -10.34 5.34
CA SER A 413 -24.45 -11.60 6.08
C SER A 413 -23.28 -11.79 7.05
N SER A 414 -22.17 -11.05 6.89
CA SER A 414 -20.95 -11.18 7.69
C SER A 414 -20.37 -12.59 7.65
N GLU A 415 -20.11 -13.10 6.47
CA GLU A 415 -19.57 -14.44 6.22
C GLU A 415 -18.68 -14.51 4.99
N VAL A 416 -17.86 -15.56 4.92
CA VAL A 416 -17.19 -16.03 3.71
C VAL A 416 -17.83 -17.34 3.28
N VAL A 417 -18.08 -17.50 1.99
CA VAL A 417 -18.64 -18.70 1.40
C VAL A 417 -17.66 -19.27 0.39
N LYS A 418 -17.31 -20.57 0.56
CA LYS A 418 -16.56 -21.39 -0.40
C LYS A 418 -17.54 -22.07 -1.34
N TRP A 419 -17.31 -21.99 -2.65
CA TRP A 419 -18.17 -22.60 -3.64
C TRP A 419 -17.39 -23.02 -4.89
N ASP A 420 -17.95 -23.91 -5.66
CA ASP A 420 -17.35 -24.42 -6.88
C ASP A 420 -17.83 -23.62 -8.10
N VAL A 421 -16.89 -23.08 -8.89
CA VAL A 421 -17.18 -22.18 -10.02
C VAL A 421 -17.93 -22.89 -11.15
N GLU A 422 -17.58 -24.15 -11.40
CA GLU A 422 -18.16 -24.93 -12.50
C GLU A 422 -19.60 -25.35 -12.19
N THR A 423 -19.84 -25.89 -10.99
CA THR A 423 -21.15 -26.44 -10.60
C THR A 423 -22.05 -25.41 -9.90
N LYS A 424 -21.49 -24.33 -9.35
CA LYS A 424 -22.15 -23.36 -8.47
C LYS A 424 -22.66 -23.98 -7.16
N GLU A 425 -22.04 -25.08 -6.71
CA GLU A 425 -22.36 -25.72 -5.43
C GLU A 425 -21.65 -24.99 -4.27
N ILE A 426 -22.38 -24.73 -3.19
CA ILE A 426 -21.82 -24.18 -1.96
C ILE A 426 -21.14 -25.34 -1.19
N LEU A 427 -19.83 -25.24 -0.99
CA LEU A 427 -19.01 -26.27 -0.36
C LEU A 427 -18.83 -26.03 1.13
N ASP A 428 -18.72 -24.77 1.54
CA ASP A 428 -18.54 -24.39 2.94
C ASP A 428 -18.92 -22.93 3.18
N ARG A 429 -19.13 -22.57 4.45
CA ARG A 429 -19.30 -21.18 4.88
C ARG A 429 -18.79 -20.95 6.29
N HIS A 430 -18.26 -19.78 6.55
CA HIS A 430 -17.78 -19.40 7.85
C HIS A 430 -18.20 -17.95 8.19
N ALA A 431 -18.73 -17.74 9.37
CA ALA A 431 -19.06 -16.39 9.86
C ALA A 431 -17.76 -15.60 10.09
N THR A 432 -17.77 -14.33 9.73
CA THR A 432 -16.71 -13.39 10.04
C THR A 432 -17.12 -12.47 11.18
N TYR A 433 -16.18 -11.66 11.69
CA TYR A 433 -16.54 -10.83 12.80
C TYR A 433 -17.50 -9.75 12.37
N TYR A 434 -17.27 -8.93 11.43
CA TYR A 434 -18.38 -8.06 10.97
C TYR A 434 -18.05 -7.46 9.62
N SER A 435 -19.06 -7.48 8.77
CA SER A 435 -19.09 -6.77 7.51
C SER A 435 -17.75 -6.86 6.76
N PRO A 436 -17.34 -8.07 6.37
CA PRO A 436 -16.09 -8.26 5.63
C PRO A 436 -16.21 -7.54 4.30
N GLY A 437 -15.18 -6.79 3.95
CA GLY A 437 -15.06 -6.18 2.63
C GLY A 437 -14.40 -7.12 1.66
N HIS A 438 -13.17 -6.80 1.34
CA HIS A 438 -12.33 -7.68 0.53
C HIS A 438 -11.84 -8.90 1.31
N LEU A 439 -11.33 -9.87 0.58
CA LEU A 439 -10.59 -11.00 1.07
C LEU A 439 -9.32 -11.12 0.24
N VAL A 440 -8.37 -11.91 0.71
CA VAL A 440 -7.17 -12.24 -0.04
C VAL A 440 -6.79 -13.71 0.15
N ILE A 441 -6.50 -14.38 -0.94
CA ILE A 441 -5.77 -15.64 -1.00
C ILE A 441 -4.40 -15.31 -1.63
N PRO A 442 -3.27 -15.75 -1.06
CA PRO A 442 -1.97 -15.49 -1.69
C PRO A 442 -1.96 -15.90 -3.18
N GLY A 443 -1.71 -14.92 -4.06
CA GLY A 443 -1.80 -15.13 -5.50
C GLY A 443 -3.20 -15.40 -6.06
N GLY A 444 -4.27 -15.21 -5.28
CA GLY A 444 -5.65 -15.57 -5.67
C GLY A 444 -6.17 -14.84 -6.91
N GLU A 445 -5.60 -13.69 -7.23
CA GLU A 445 -5.92 -12.91 -8.41
C GLU A 445 -5.04 -13.24 -9.63
N THR A 446 -4.08 -14.14 -9.47
CA THR A 446 -3.12 -14.54 -10.52
C THR A 446 -3.56 -15.83 -11.23
N ARG A 447 -2.74 -16.29 -12.16
CA ARG A 447 -2.93 -17.60 -12.81
C ARG A 447 -2.57 -18.79 -11.91
N LYS A 448 -1.89 -18.52 -10.78
CA LYS A 448 -1.41 -19.55 -9.85
C LYS A 448 -1.69 -19.16 -8.41
N PRO A 449 -2.94 -19.22 -7.99
CA PRO A 449 -3.29 -19.00 -6.59
C PRO A 449 -2.65 -20.08 -5.70
N ASP A 450 -2.41 -19.70 -4.44
CA ASP A 450 -2.04 -20.64 -3.39
C ASP A 450 -3.30 -21.12 -2.66
N GLY A 451 -3.34 -22.36 -2.26
CA GLY A 451 -4.53 -22.96 -1.62
C GLY A 451 -4.43 -23.10 -0.10
N LYS A 452 -3.53 -22.40 0.57
CA LYS A 452 -3.24 -22.61 1.99
C LYS A 452 -3.98 -21.67 2.93
N TYR A 453 -3.99 -20.37 2.60
CA TYR A 453 -4.54 -19.34 3.47
C TYR A 453 -5.56 -18.44 2.76
N LEU A 454 -6.52 -17.95 3.54
CA LEU A 454 -7.43 -16.87 3.18
C LEU A 454 -7.46 -15.87 4.31
N VAL A 455 -7.42 -14.58 4.00
CA VAL A 455 -7.65 -13.50 4.96
C VAL A 455 -8.93 -12.76 4.59
N ALA A 456 -9.87 -12.68 5.53
CA ALA A 456 -11.07 -11.85 5.41
C ALA A 456 -10.87 -10.56 6.22
N MET A 457 -11.12 -9.40 5.57
CA MET A 457 -10.91 -8.10 6.17
C MET A 457 -12.22 -7.48 6.66
N ASN A 458 -12.29 -7.19 7.97
CA ASN A 458 -13.47 -6.66 8.61
C ASN A 458 -13.46 -5.13 8.57
N LYS A 459 -14.28 -4.54 7.69
CA LYS A 459 -14.28 -3.09 7.41
C LYS A 459 -15.03 -2.23 8.44
N ILE A 460 -16.17 -2.71 8.93
CA ILE A 460 -17.07 -1.89 9.73
C ILE A 460 -17.35 -2.57 11.07
N THR A 461 -16.37 -2.50 11.95
CA THR A 461 -16.55 -2.84 13.36
C THR A 461 -16.88 -1.61 14.20
N LYS A 462 -16.46 -0.45 13.72
CA LYS A 462 -16.67 0.84 14.39
C LYS A 462 -18.14 1.18 14.47
N ASP A 463 -18.57 1.69 15.62
CA ASP A 463 -19.93 2.14 15.95
C ASP A 463 -21.01 1.03 15.96
N ARG A 464 -20.68 -0.21 15.61
CA ARG A 464 -21.67 -1.28 15.49
C ARG A 464 -22.17 -1.79 16.83
N TYR A 465 -21.36 -1.69 17.87
CA TYR A 465 -21.62 -2.25 19.19
C TYR A 465 -21.81 -1.21 20.29
N LEU A 466 -21.92 0.04 19.94
CA LEU A 466 -22.36 1.07 20.87
C LEU A 466 -23.83 0.81 21.27
N PRO A 467 -24.17 0.88 22.55
CA PRO A 467 -23.38 1.25 23.74
C PRO A 467 -22.83 0.05 24.52
N THR A 468 -22.65 -1.10 23.93
CA THR A 468 -22.38 -2.37 24.66
C THR A 468 -20.94 -2.54 25.12
N GLY A 469 -20.04 -1.63 24.75
CA GLY A 469 -18.63 -1.66 25.16
C GLY A 469 -17.73 -0.85 24.24
N PRO A 470 -16.41 -0.86 24.46
CA PRO A 470 -15.46 -0.25 23.56
C PRO A 470 -15.53 -0.94 22.19
N GLU A 471 -15.47 -0.13 21.14
CA GLU A 471 -15.44 -0.66 19.79
C GLU A 471 -14.20 -1.52 19.57
N LEU A 472 -14.40 -2.61 18.84
CA LEU A 472 -13.28 -3.40 18.37
C LEU A 472 -12.51 -2.62 17.31
N ALA A 473 -11.19 -2.71 17.38
CA ALA A 473 -10.33 -2.22 16.29
C ALA A 473 -10.68 -2.95 15.00
N HIS A 474 -10.41 -2.33 13.87
CA HIS A 474 -10.42 -3.03 12.58
C HIS A 474 -9.52 -4.26 12.67
N SER A 475 -9.93 -5.35 12.05
CA SER A 475 -9.22 -6.62 12.13
C SER A 475 -9.24 -7.38 10.81
N ALA A 476 -8.32 -8.33 10.71
CA ALA A 476 -8.27 -9.32 9.65
C ALA A 476 -8.31 -10.72 10.27
N GLN A 477 -9.08 -11.61 9.66
CA GLN A 477 -9.23 -12.99 10.08
C GLN A 477 -8.55 -13.93 9.11
N LEU A 478 -7.56 -14.68 9.60
CA LEU A 478 -6.80 -15.66 8.84
C LEU A 478 -7.44 -17.05 8.97
N PHE A 479 -7.74 -17.63 7.82
CA PHE A 479 -8.28 -19.00 7.71
C PHE A 479 -7.26 -19.91 7.04
N ASP A 480 -7.13 -21.12 7.55
CA ASP A 480 -6.54 -22.26 6.85
C ASP A 480 -7.60 -22.85 5.90
N ILE A 481 -7.31 -22.85 4.60
CA ILE A 481 -8.18 -23.36 3.53
C ILE A 481 -7.57 -24.60 2.82
N SER A 482 -6.49 -25.13 3.32
CA SER A 482 -5.82 -26.31 2.75
C SER A 482 -6.69 -27.55 2.75
N GLY A 483 -7.64 -27.64 3.70
CA GLY A 483 -8.61 -28.73 3.82
C GLY A 483 -9.92 -28.47 3.09
N ASP A 484 -10.88 -29.39 3.28
CA ASP A 484 -12.22 -29.26 2.67
C ASP A 484 -13.02 -28.10 3.30
N LYS A 485 -12.80 -27.84 4.58
CA LYS A 485 -13.46 -26.82 5.37
C LYS A 485 -12.53 -25.69 5.75
N MET A 486 -13.03 -24.45 5.71
CA MET A 486 -12.33 -23.28 6.22
C MET A 486 -12.18 -23.36 7.74
N LYS A 487 -10.99 -23.07 8.24
CA LYS A 487 -10.71 -23.07 9.68
C LYS A 487 -10.09 -21.74 10.09
N LEU A 488 -10.79 -20.97 10.92
CA LEU A 488 -10.23 -19.76 11.51
C LEU A 488 -9.07 -20.11 12.44
N ILE A 489 -7.88 -19.56 12.18
CA ILE A 489 -6.66 -19.81 12.96
C ILE A 489 -6.13 -18.57 13.67
N LEU A 490 -6.44 -17.38 13.17
CA LEU A 490 -5.99 -16.12 13.78
C LEU A 490 -6.97 -14.99 13.47
N ASP A 491 -7.16 -14.11 14.45
CA ASP A 491 -7.70 -12.77 14.29
C ASP A 491 -6.66 -11.77 14.75
N PHE A 492 -6.32 -10.78 13.92
CA PHE A 492 -5.28 -9.82 14.25
C PHE A 492 -5.73 -8.38 13.92
N PRO A 493 -5.32 -7.41 14.74
CA PRO A 493 -5.67 -6.01 14.49
C PRO A 493 -4.96 -5.48 13.25
N THR A 494 -5.64 -4.61 12.52
CA THR A 494 -5.06 -3.90 11.38
C THR A 494 -4.88 -2.43 11.70
N LYS A 495 -3.90 -1.79 11.07
CA LYS A 495 -3.69 -0.35 11.15
C LYS A 495 -4.47 0.34 10.03
N GLY A 496 -5.33 1.27 10.39
CA GLY A 496 -6.29 1.87 9.48
C GLY A 496 -7.44 0.92 9.11
N GLU A 497 -8.25 1.30 8.14
CA GLU A 497 -9.27 0.44 7.56
C GLU A 497 -8.62 -0.57 6.62
N PRO A 498 -8.73 -1.88 6.86
CA PRO A 498 -8.18 -2.88 5.94
C PRO A 498 -9.08 -2.96 4.70
N HIS A 499 -8.85 -2.06 3.72
CA HIS A 499 -9.77 -1.92 2.61
C HIS A 499 -9.59 -3.01 1.57
N TYR A 500 -8.38 -3.13 1.05
CA TYR A 500 -8.01 -4.13 0.04
C TYR A 500 -6.66 -4.73 0.38
N ALA A 501 -6.42 -5.97 -0.05
CA ALA A 501 -5.14 -6.62 0.18
C ALA A 501 -4.76 -7.54 -0.97
N GLN A 502 -3.46 -7.71 -1.15
CA GLN A 502 -2.87 -8.78 -1.95
C GLN A 502 -1.73 -9.43 -1.17
N ALA A 503 -1.52 -10.71 -1.39
CA ALA A 503 -0.49 -11.46 -0.68
C ALA A 503 0.41 -12.23 -1.64
N ILE A 504 1.72 -12.20 -1.36
CA ILE A 504 2.77 -12.79 -2.18
C ILE A 504 3.72 -13.61 -1.30
N LYS A 505 4.33 -14.65 -1.86
CA LYS A 505 5.37 -15.41 -1.16
C LYS A 505 6.54 -14.52 -0.77
N ALA A 506 7.00 -14.61 0.49
CA ALA A 506 8.11 -13.81 0.99
C ALA A 506 9.41 -14.04 0.19
N ASP A 507 9.62 -15.24 -0.36
CA ASP A 507 10.78 -15.56 -1.18
C ASP A 507 10.85 -14.81 -2.52
N LYS A 508 9.74 -14.20 -2.96
CA LYS A 508 9.72 -13.32 -4.14
C LYS A 508 10.25 -11.91 -3.85
N ILE A 509 10.17 -11.46 -2.61
CA ILE A 509 10.54 -10.10 -2.19
C ILE A 509 11.89 -10.12 -1.46
N MET A 510 12.04 -10.94 -0.44
CA MET A 510 13.18 -10.90 0.48
C MET A 510 14.56 -11.07 -0.14
N PRO A 511 14.76 -11.92 -1.19
CA PRO A 511 16.07 -12.01 -1.84
C PRO A 511 16.50 -10.72 -2.54
N ASN A 512 15.53 -9.91 -2.98
CA ASN A 512 15.75 -8.69 -3.74
C ASN A 512 15.72 -7.43 -2.88
N SER A 513 15.27 -7.54 -1.60
CA SER A 513 15.23 -6.38 -0.70
C SER A 513 16.63 -5.88 -0.41
N LYS A 514 16.80 -4.57 -0.49
CA LYS A 514 18.06 -3.90 -0.20
C LYS A 514 18.38 -4.00 1.28
N LYS A 515 19.50 -4.62 1.62
CA LYS A 515 19.95 -4.83 3.02
C LYS A 515 21.17 -4.03 3.39
N PHE A 516 21.78 -3.37 2.43
CA PHE A 516 22.97 -2.58 2.61
C PHE A 516 22.91 -1.35 1.72
N TYR A 517 23.19 -0.19 2.30
CA TYR A 517 23.21 1.09 1.64
C TYR A 517 24.62 1.64 1.64
N ASN A 518 25.25 1.72 0.47
CA ASN A 518 26.58 2.30 0.37
C ASN A 518 26.49 3.82 0.47
N ILE A 519 27.28 4.43 1.36
CA ILE A 519 27.28 5.88 1.57
C ILE A 519 27.70 6.63 0.30
N GLU A 520 28.61 6.07 -0.48
CA GLU A 520 29.11 6.68 -1.72
C GLU A 520 28.03 6.77 -2.82
N ASP A 521 26.98 5.97 -2.72
CA ASP A 521 25.84 6.00 -3.66
C ASP A 521 24.90 7.20 -3.37
N ASN A 522 25.06 7.86 -2.23
CA ASN A 522 24.27 9.04 -1.89
C ASN A 522 24.70 10.25 -2.71
N THR A 523 23.97 10.56 -3.76
CA THR A 523 24.20 11.70 -4.66
C THR A 523 23.39 12.94 -4.30
N HIS A 524 22.74 12.96 -3.13
CA HIS A 524 21.97 14.11 -2.67
C HIS A 524 22.89 15.37 -2.62
N PRO A 525 22.46 16.55 -3.15
CA PRO A 525 23.30 17.74 -3.25
C PRO A 525 23.75 18.29 -1.90
N HIS A 526 23.03 17.97 -0.83
CA HIS A 526 23.37 18.35 0.55
C HIS A 526 23.91 17.21 1.39
N ALA A 527 24.30 16.10 0.79
CA ALA A 527 24.85 14.95 1.51
C ALA A 527 26.14 15.31 2.23
N THR A 528 26.27 14.83 3.47
CA THR A 528 27.47 14.95 4.29
C THR A 528 28.08 13.57 4.51
N LEU A 529 28.97 13.17 3.61
CA LEU A 529 29.56 11.83 3.55
C LEU A 529 30.75 11.69 4.54
N GLY A 530 30.48 11.92 5.83
CA GLY A 530 31.42 11.78 6.93
C GLY A 530 31.31 12.89 7.96
N GLU A 531 31.45 12.53 9.22
CA GLU A 531 31.33 13.48 10.36
C GLU A 531 32.29 14.66 10.30
N GLY A 532 33.50 14.44 9.81
CA GLY A 532 34.49 15.51 9.65
C GLY A 532 34.12 16.56 8.59
N LYS A 533 33.05 16.34 7.81
CA LYS A 533 32.54 17.27 6.79
C LYS A 533 31.31 18.06 7.25
N THR A 534 30.89 17.88 8.49
CA THR A 534 29.77 18.63 9.07
C THR A 534 30.09 20.12 9.13
N ARG A 535 29.11 20.97 8.84
CA ARG A 535 29.27 22.42 8.81
C ARG A 535 27.95 23.14 8.92
N VAL A 536 28.02 24.43 9.24
CA VAL A 536 26.86 25.34 9.27
C VAL A 536 27.21 26.56 8.45
N GLU A 537 26.36 26.87 7.48
CA GLU A 537 26.54 27.98 6.53
C GLU A 537 25.34 28.92 6.60
N ARG A 538 25.57 30.23 6.39
CA ARG A 538 24.52 31.24 6.36
C ARG A 538 24.60 32.07 5.07
N ASP A 539 23.47 32.17 4.37
CA ASP A 539 23.26 33.11 3.28
C ASP A 539 22.03 33.95 3.58
N GLY A 540 22.29 35.19 4.03
CA GLY A 540 21.21 36.08 4.48
C GLY A 540 20.47 35.52 5.70
N ASN A 541 19.18 35.22 5.51
CA ASN A 541 18.34 34.57 6.52
C ASN A 541 18.27 33.06 6.38
N ASP A 542 18.77 32.51 5.29
CA ASP A 542 18.82 31.08 5.09
C ASP A 542 20.07 30.51 5.76
N VAL A 543 19.87 29.48 6.57
CA VAL A 543 20.94 28.82 7.31
C VAL A 543 20.89 27.33 7.01
N HIS A 544 21.97 26.81 6.47
CA HIS A 544 22.12 25.41 6.11
C HIS A 544 22.99 24.68 7.15
N VAL A 545 22.43 23.66 7.77
CA VAL A 545 23.11 22.79 8.74
C VAL A 545 23.35 21.44 8.07
N TYR A 546 24.58 21.19 7.70
CA TYR A 546 25.01 19.92 7.12
C TYR A 546 25.45 19.00 8.24
N MET A 547 24.61 18.02 8.58
CA MET A 547 24.80 17.18 9.74
C MET A 547 24.72 15.70 9.41
N THR A 548 25.25 14.89 10.30
CA THR A 548 25.26 13.44 10.18
C THR A 548 24.58 12.79 11.37
N ALA A 549 23.99 11.62 11.15
CA ALA A 549 23.48 10.70 12.14
C ALA A 549 24.27 9.39 12.08
N MET A 550 24.71 8.92 13.22
CA MET A 550 25.34 7.61 13.40
C MET A 550 25.03 7.15 14.82
N ARG A 551 24.90 5.86 15.06
CA ARG A 551 24.74 5.33 16.43
C ARG A 551 25.93 5.72 17.29
N SER A 552 25.82 6.52 18.33
CA SER A 552 24.59 7.01 18.99
C SER A 552 24.61 8.54 19.06
N HIS A 553 25.01 9.25 18.03
CA HIS A 553 25.12 10.70 18.09
C HIS A 553 24.75 11.41 16.80
N LEU A 554 24.39 12.67 16.93
CA LEU A 554 24.20 13.64 15.84
C LEU A 554 25.40 14.57 15.79
N ALA A 555 25.93 14.85 14.62
CA ALA A 555 27.03 15.80 14.47
C ALA A 555 26.67 16.88 13.42
N PRO A 556 26.77 18.19 13.74
CA PRO A 556 27.09 18.75 15.05
C PRO A 556 25.92 18.62 16.03
N ASP A 557 26.21 18.47 17.31
CA ASP A 557 25.23 18.32 18.40
C ASP A 557 24.89 19.64 19.12
N ASN A 558 25.70 20.66 18.95
CA ASN A 558 25.50 21.99 19.51
C ASN A 558 25.73 23.09 18.46
N ILE A 559 24.73 23.95 18.26
CA ILE A 559 24.75 24.98 17.23
C ILE A 559 24.32 26.31 17.84
N GLU A 560 25.13 27.35 17.67
CA GLU A 560 24.84 28.72 18.08
C GLU A 560 24.77 29.65 16.88
N GLY A 561 24.04 30.76 17.03
CA GLY A 561 24.02 31.83 16.06
C GLY A 561 22.80 31.87 15.18
N PHE A 562 21.81 31.00 15.40
CA PHE A 562 20.49 31.18 14.81
C PHE A 562 19.81 32.43 15.36
N LYS A 563 18.93 33.03 14.56
CA LYS A 563 18.19 34.24 14.91
C LYS A 563 16.69 34.04 14.63
N VAL A 564 15.85 34.72 15.41
CA VAL A 564 14.43 34.76 15.11
C VAL A 564 14.22 35.30 13.70
N GLY A 565 13.49 34.55 12.86
CA GLY A 565 13.21 34.86 11.46
C GLY A 565 14.21 34.25 10.46
N ASP A 566 15.17 33.43 10.92
CA ASP A 566 15.95 32.57 10.02
C ASP A 566 15.07 31.47 9.44
N LYS A 567 15.45 30.99 8.25
CA LYS A 567 15.03 29.72 7.69
C LYS A 567 16.18 28.73 7.83
N VAL A 568 16.03 27.77 8.71
CA VAL A 568 17.08 26.80 9.03
C VAL A 568 16.78 25.47 8.36
N TYR A 569 17.64 25.07 7.45
CA TYR A 569 17.56 23.81 6.73
C TYR A 569 18.53 22.80 7.39
N PHE A 570 17.98 21.83 8.10
CA PHE A 570 18.76 20.72 8.64
C PHE A 570 18.85 19.62 7.60
N HIS A 571 20.01 19.50 6.96
CA HIS A 571 20.33 18.43 6.01
C HIS A 571 20.96 17.27 6.77
N LEU A 572 20.15 16.29 7.15
CA LEU A 572 20.61 15.13 7.92
C LEU A 572 20.99 13.99 6.99
N THR A 573 22.25 13.55 7.04
CA THR A 573 22.71 12.35 6.34
C THR A 573 22.90 11.21 7.34
N ASN A 574 22.23 10.09 7.12
CA ASN A 574 22.42 8.88 7.90
C ASN A 574 23.65 8.11 7.34
N LEU A 575 24.69 7.98 8.16
CA LEU A 575 25.96 7.31 7.80
C LEU A 575 25.94 5.80 8.07
N GLU A 576 24.85 5.26 8.60
CA GLU A 576 24.70 3.82 8.72
C GLU A 576 24.56 3.17 7.34
N GLN A 577 25.02 1.93 7.25
CA GLN A 577 24.97 1.18 6.00
C GLN A 577 24.05 -0.05 6.09
N ASP A 578 23.77 -0.51 7.30
CA ASP A 578 22.84 -1.60 7.55
C ASP A 578 21.39 -1.11 7.47
N TRP A 579 20.57 -1.79 6.69
CA TRP A 579 19.18 -1.42 6.39
C TRP A 579 18.26 -1.27 7.62
N ASP A 580 18.63 -1.86 8.74
CA ASP A 580 17.85 -1.92 9.97
C ASP A 580 18.19 -0.82 10.98
N VAL A 581 18.95 0.22 10.57
CA VAL A 581 19.35 1.33 11.44
C VAL A 581 18.93 2.69 10.87
N PRO A 582 17.63 2.96 10.72
CA PRO A 582 17.17 4.31 10.44
C PRO A 582 17.42 5.23 11.63
N HIS A 583 17.49 6.53 11.38
CA HIS A 583 17.49 7.56 12.39
C HIS A 583 16.33 8.52 12.16
N GLY A 584 15.54 8.74 13.21
CA GLY A 584 14.58 9.81 13.23
C GLY A 584 15.26 11.14 13.62
N PHE A 585 14.71 12.26 13.22
CA PHE A 585 15.16 13.58 13.61
C PHE A 585 13.99 14.52 13.84
N ALA A 586 13.89 15.03 15.05
CA ALA A 586 12.92 16.05 15.40
C ALA A 586 13.60 17.24 16.08
N MET A 587 13.09 18.45 15.79
CA MET A 587 13.49 19.71 16.41
C MET A 587 12.36 20.23 17.28
N GLN A 588 12.62 20.48 18.56
CA GLN A 588 11.63 21.00 19.49
C GLN A 588 10.94 22.27 18.98
N GLY A 589 9.61 22.19 18.80
CA GLY A 589 8.80 23.33 18.37
C GLY A 589 9.05 23.78 16.92
N ALA A 590 9.66 22.95 16.10
CA ALA A 590 9.98 23.28 14.71
C ALA A 590 8.79 23.02 13.78
N THR A 591 8.37 21.78 13.72
CA THR A 591 7.29 21.33 12.85
C THR A 591 6.42 20.29 13.58
N ASN A 592 5.38 19.83 12.91
CA ASN A 592 4.57 18.68 13.33
C ASN A 592 5.07 17.37 12.72
N ALA A 593 6.26 17.37 12.12
CA ALA A 593 6.85 16.20 11.49
C ALA A 593 8.24 15.90 12.06
N GLU A 594 8.62 14.67 12.01
CA GLU A 594 10.01 14.21 12.13
C GLU A 594 10.54 13.81 10.74
N LEU A 595 11.84 13.69 10.60
CA LEU A 595 12.46 13.03 9.46
C LEU A 595 12.83 11.61 9.83
N LEU A 596 12.30 10.63 9.15
CA LEU A 596 12.86 9.29 9.17
C LEU A 596 13.87 9.16 8.03
N VAL A 597 15.14 9.06 8.36
CA VAL A 597 16.25 9.00 7.39
C VAL A 597 16.80 7.60 7.38
N MET A 598 16.57 6.90 6.26
CA MET A 598 17.06 5.54 6.07
C MET A 598 18.60 5.53 5.92
N PRO A 599 19.26 4.40 6.20
CA PRO A 599 20.71 4.29 6.01
C PRO A 599 21.18 4.76 4.63
N GLY A 600 22.26 5.52 4.58
CA GLY A 600 22.83 6.05 3.34
C GLY A 600 22.05 7.18 2.68
N GLN A 601 20.95 7.65 3.28
CA GLN A 601 20.11 8.74 2.73
C GLN A 601 20.42 10.10 3.38
N THR A 602 19.96 11.15 2.70
CA THR A 602 19.94 12.53 3.21
C THR A 602 18.53 13.08 3.06
N LYS A 603 18.01 13.72 4.15
CA LYS A 603 16.72 14.44 4.11
C LYS A 603 16.84 15.79 4.81
N THR A 604 16.00 16.74 4.40
CA THR A 604 16.04 18.11 4.88
C THR A 604 14.78 18.48 5.65
N LEU A 605 14.96 18.96 6.89
CA LEU A 605 13.92 19.58 7.71
C LEU A 605 14.07 21.11 7.68
N LEU A 606 13.03 21.82 7.28
CA LEU A 606 12.96 23.28 7.42
C LEU A 606 12.42 23.67 8.79
N TRP A 607 13.19 24.48 9.50
CA TRP A 607 12.81 25.08 10.77
C TRP A 607 12.88 26.60 10.73
N GLU A 608 11.81 27.27 11.16
CA GLU A 608 11.74 28.72 11.29
C GLU A 608 11.57 29.11 12.76
N PRO A 609 12.64 29.45 13.50
CA PRO A 609 12.53 29.84 14.90
C PRO A 609 11.73 31.13 15.07
N LYS A 610 10.69 31.08 15.89
CA LYS A 610 9.77 32.21 16.17
C LYS A 610 10.10 32.91 17.47
N LYS A 611 10.96 32.38 18.33
CA LYS A 611 11.33 32.95 19.62
C LYS A 611 12.79 32.68 19.99
N VAL A 612 13.34 33.52 20.83
CA VAL A 612 14.65 33.38 21.45
C VAL A 612 14.63 32.22 22.42
N GLY A 613 15.72 31.45 22.50
CA GLY A 613 15.86 30.35 23.44
C GLY A 613 16.86 29.28 23.03
N VAL A 614 16.84 28.20 23.77
CA VAL A 614 17.57 26.96 23.47
C VAL A 614 16.55 25.90 23.15
N PHE A 615 16.74 25.24 22.00
CA PHE A 615 15.82 24.24 21.47
C PHE A 615 16.58 22.94 21.30
N ALA A 616 16.04 21.86 21.85
CA ALA A 616 16.61 20.54 21.67
C ALA A 616 16.21 19.95 20.31
N PHE A 617 17.12 19.18 19.73
CA PHE A 617 16.83 18.23 18.67
C PHE A 617 17.34 16.84 19.05
N TYR A 618 16.72 15.80 18.54
CA TYR A 618 17.01 14.44 19.00
C TYR A 618 16.61 13.40 17.96
N CYS A 619 17.14 12.20 18.13
CA CYS A 619 16.72 11.03 17.37
C CYS A 619 15.39 10.50 17.92
N THR A 620 14.42 10.23 17.06
CA THR A 620 13.08 9.76 17.43
C THR A 620 12.89 8.27 17.22
N ASP A 621 13.75 7.63 16.42
CA ASP A 621 13.67 6.20 16.13
C ASP A 621 14.70 5.40 16.95
N PHE A 622 14.26 4.30 17.57
CA PHE A 622 15.10 3.51 18.46
C PHE A 622 16.24 2.81 17.69
N CYS A 623 17.40 3.43 17.64
CA CYS A 623 18.53 3.04 16.82
C CYS A 623 19.64 2.27 17.57
N SER A 624 19.69 2.36 18.90
CA SER A 624 20.73 1.73 19.72
C SER A 624 20.41 1.76 21.22
N ALA A 625 21.23 1.11 22.04
CA ALA A 625 21.12 1.18 23.50
C ALA A 625 21.31 2.61 24.06
N LEU A 626 22.00 3.48 23.35
CA LEU A 626 22.23 4.89 23.69
C LEU A 626 21.34 5.85 22.86
N HIS A 627 20.20 5.37 22.39
CA HIS A 627 19.27 6.16 21.59
C HIS A 627 18.84 7.46 22.27
N GLN A 628 18.60 7.44 23.59
CA GLN A 628 18.12 8.62 24.32
C GLN A 628 19.19 9.69 24.51
N GLU A 629 20.45 9.33 24.41
CA GLU A 629 21.59 10.26 24.45
C GLU A 629 21.86 10.92 23.09
N MET A 630 21.24 10.42 22.03
CA MET A 630 21.39 10.95 20.67
C MET A 630 20.57 12.24 20.50
N SER A 631 21.12 13.35 21.01
CA SER A 631 20.44 14.66 21.03
C SER A 631 21.44 15.80 20.92
N GLY A 632 20.91 16.99 20.68
CA GLY A 632 21.69 18.23 20.60
C GLY A 632 20.87 19.49 20.87
N TYR A 633 21.50 20.65 20.74
CA TYR A 633 20.88 21.94 21.06
C TYR A 633 21.16 23.01 20.01
N ALA A 634 20.12 23.73 19.63
CA ALA A 634 20.14 24.92 18.80
C ALA A 634 19.85 26.16 19.63
N ARG A 635 20.71 27.18 19.54
CA ARG A 635 20.56 28.44 20.27
C ARG A 635 20.10 29.56 19.33
N VAL A 636 18.98 30.15 19.67
CA VAL A 636 18.32 31.22 18.88
C VAL A 636 18.45 32.55 19.62
N SER A 637 19.05 33.49 18.96
CA SER A 637 19.24 34.88 19.41
C SER A 637 18.13 35.81 18.87
N PRO A 638 17.98 37.03 19.41
CA PRO A 638 17.05 38.00 18.88
C PRO A 638 17.30 38.32 17.40
N LYS A 639 16.23 38.69 16.67
CA LYS A 639 16.33 39.17 15.30
C LYS A 639 17.29 40.38 15.22
N GLY A 640 18.21 40.32 14.25
CA GLY A 640 19.18 41.37 14.01
C GLY A 640 20.39 41.39 14.97
N SER A 641 20.55 40.38 15.85
CA SER A 641 21.74 40.28 16.67
C SER A 641 23.02 39.95 15.86
N ASP A 642 24.20 40.37 16.36
CA ASP A 642 25.51 40.14 15.72
C ASP A 642 26.14 38.78 16.06
N VAL A 643 25.35 37.87 16.59
CA VAL A 643 25.86 36.54 16.97
C VAL A 643 26.36 35.78 15.73
N LYS A 644 27.57 35.29 15.81
CA LYS A 644 28.20 34.47 14.77
C LYS A 644 27.78 32.99 14.91
N LEU A 645 27.72 32.31 13.79
CA LEU A 645 27.54 30.88 13.76
C LEU A 645 28.72 30.17 14.43
N LYS A 646 28.40 29.25 15.32
CA LYS A 646 29.34 28.30 15.95
C LYS A 646 28.66 26.94 16.05
N TRP A 647 29.41 25.88 15.87
CA TRP A 647 28.90 24.51 16.02
C TRP A 647 29.96 23.60 16.64
N GLY A 648 29.52 22.53 17.29
CA GLY A 648 30.34 21.77 18.22
C GLY A 648 30.47 22.55 19.54
N LEU A 649 30.98 21.94 20.63
CA LEU A 649 30.93 22.58 21.95
C LEU A 649 32.04 23.61 22.14
N ASN A 650 33.27 23.23 22.15
CA ASN A 650 34.45 24.11 22.24
C ASN A 650 35.67 23.40 21.62
N GLU A 651 36.81 24.05 21.57
CA GLU A 651 38.03 23.42 21.00
C GLU A 651 38.46 22.14 21.73
N GLU A 652 38.26 22.05 23.05
CA GLU A 652 38.54 20.85 23.83
C GLU A 652 37.61 19.68 23.47
N LEU A 653 36.33 19.97 23.25
CA LEU A 653 35.35 18.97 22.85
C LEU A 653 35.46 18.60 21.37
N ARG A 654 35.94 19.53 20.53
CA ARG A 654 36.32 19.21 19.14
C ARG A 654 37.48 18.26 19.06
N SER A 655 38.49 18.44 19.91
CA SER A 655 39.63 17.51 19.98
C SER A 655 39.23 16.15 20.56
N GLY A 656 38.27 16.10 21.48
CA GLY A 656 37.69 14.87 22.00
C GLY A 656 36.83 14.13 20.94
N GLN A 657 36.07 14.86 20.18
CA GLN A 657 35.26 14.32 19.07
C GLN A 657 36.15 13.82 17.94
N GLN A 658 37.22 14.52 17.62
CA GLN A 658 38.21 14.09 16.65
C GLN A 658 38.94 12.82 17.08
N ALA A 659 39.30 12.71 18.37
CA ALA A 659 39.90 11.50 18.95
C ALA A 659 38.91 10.31 18.95
N ALA A 660 37.63 10.58 19.21
CA ALA A 660 36.59 9.56 19.13
C ALA A 660 36.40 9.07 17.68
N ASN A 661 36.39 9.97 16.70
CA ASN A 661 36.30 9.63 15.29
C ASN A 661 37.48 8.81 14.80
N GLU A 662 38.69 9.19 15.18
CA GLU A 662 39.93 8.43 14.94
C GLU A 662 39.86 7.02 15.53
N PHE A 663 39.30 6.89 16.73
CA PHE A 663 39.10 5.60 17.41
C PHE A 663 38.11 4.71 16.62
N TYR A 664 36.99 5.28 16.20
CA TYR A 664 35.98 4.54 15.43
C TYR A 664 36.47 4.17 14.01
N ASP A 665 37.21 5.04 13.35
CA ASP A 665 37.81 4.75 12.05
C ASP A 665 38.83 3.62 12.17
N GLN A 666 39.60 3.59 13.25
CA GLN A 666 40.57 2.54 13.54
C GLN A 666 39.87 1.21 13.92
N ALA A 667 38.76 1.27 14.64
CA ALA A 667 37.95 0.11 14.97
C ALA A 667 37.29 -0.50 13.69
N ARG A 668 36.80 0.33 12.78
CA ARG A 668 36.30 -0.10 11.47
C ARG A 668 37.39 -0.73 10.62
N ALA A 669 38.55 -0.10 10.52
CA ALA A 669 39.68 -0.65 9.77
C ALA A 669 40.09 -2.03 10.30
N ASN A 670 40.08 -2.21 11.61
CA ASN A 670 40.39 -3.48 12.28
C ASN A 670 39.32 -4.55 12.05
N ALA A 671 38.03 -4.16 12.06
CA ALA A 671 36.92 -5.07 11.78
C ALA A 671 36.92 -5.54 10.32
N ASN A 672 37.18 -4.63 9.38
CA ASN A 672 37.29 -4.96 7.95
C ASN A 672 38.53 -5.85 7.66
N ALA A 673 39.65 -5.61 8.32
CA ALA A 673 40.84 -6.47 8.21
C ALA A 673 40.60 -7.88 8.76
N THR A 674 39.74 -8.04 9.76
CA THR A 674 39.39 -9.35 10.33
C THR A 674 38.39 -10.09 9.41
N ALA A 675 37.47 -9.36 8.80
CA ALA A 675 36.49 -9.93 7.83
C ALA A 675 37.15 -10.38 6.50
N SER A 676 38.26 -9.74 6.09
CA SER A 676 38.99 -10.13 4.88
C SER A 676 39.95 -11.32 5.09
N ASN A 677 40.15 -11.76 6.33
CA ASN A 677 41.02 -12.89 6.66
C ASN A 677 40.26 -14.16 7.06
N ASN A 678 38.94 -14.14 7.05
CA ASN A 678 38.03 -15.28 7.16
C ASN A 678 37.28 -15.50 5.81
#